data_566d9b8ef0a2ab1df046a988df9ce033
#
_entry.id   566d9b8ef0a2ab1df046a988df9ce033
#
_cell.length_a   1.000
_cell.length_b   1.000
_cell.length_c   1.000
_cell.angle_alpha   90.00
_cell.angle_beta   90.00
_cell.angle_gamma   90.00
#
_symmetry.space_group_name_H-M   'P 1'
#
loop_
_entity.id
_entity.type
_entity.pdbx_description
1 polymer ?
#
loop_
_entity_poly.entity_id
_entity_poly.type
_entity_poly.pdbx_seq_one_letter_code
_entity_poly.pdbx_strand_id
1 'polypeptide(L)'
;MKFFKSRLXXVXGLLFXSFFAXAQEQMTLADYQQAADYAYXNLWNKKVFNVSTAVHEFEDHSGIWFVNYTEAGKEYKTVSFKDSEVKPLFDQSKLAEALSEILNTDQAADQLSVSKIEKTNDGLSFEFENTRFTWDGTSLEKNKEKTPRNSRDWRNQMESTSPDKKWIAFTRDHNLFIRDAETDEEIQLTTDGQKGYDYASSIGWFDIIEGEGTERPKHFGVQWSPDSKYLVTQVVDTRNAEKMYLLDYSIDSLYKPKLLSYYRGSPGDTTMVTYKPVFFDVESQKQLAIDLPKKVHVNGIWLKFQDKEPHKMIASYRSRGYKEQFLKXVDLDEETVQPLYEEATQTSIDNFNYREIEGWDDLVVLSEREGWKQLYLVNKNSGKITSLTNGEFVVNDIVHIDEKDKVIYYTASGVDAAMNPYHQKLYRVSLKGKIKELTPENANHEITFFEDADYFVDAISKVXQPTKTVLRSKKNGKITATLTTANTAQIEAEGWXMPEVFTLTGKDDKTPIYGAFWKPVNFDSSKKYPVIDATYTGPHTQRFPRTFSQALSNQAMANLGFIVVAIDGLGTAGRSKAFRDVSYMNMGDNLRDHVNAINYLGKKYAYVDAERVGIFGHSAGGFDAAHAVLAFPDFYKVAVASSGDHDFRMEKAWWPEMYMGYPVDERYEEVSNITMAPNLKGKLLLVHGGIDDNVNPSATFKLAEALIKANKQFDMLIIPSQRHGYTGKYNTYFQKKRWNYFIEXLLDKQTLWXFNLD
;
A
#
# COMPACT_ATOMS: atom_id res chain seq x y z
N MET A 1 -2.51 -37.13 -76.12
CA MET A 1 -3.51 -36.92 -77.18
C MET A 1 -4.87 -37.01 -76.55
N LYS A 2 -5.64 -35.97 -76.71
CA LYS A 2 -7.04 -35.79 -76.44
C LYS A 2 -7.35 -35.23 -75.03
N PHE A 3 -7.67 -34.04 -75.15
CA PHE A 3 -8.31 -33.13 -74.21
C PHE A 3 -9.69 -33.60 -73.83
N PHE A 4 -10.01 -33.51 -72.59
CA PHE A 4 -11.40 -33.55 -72.16
C PHE A 4 -11.83 -32.19 -71.64
N LYS A 5 -12.62 -31.59 -72.48
CA LYS A 5 -13.45 -30.47 -72.07
C LYS A 5 -14.67 -31.04 -71.38
N SER A 6 -14.78 -30.96 -70.16
CA SER A 6 -16.11 -31.10 -69.58
C SER A 6 -16.50 -29.73 -69.09
N ARG A 7 -17.43 -29.17 -69.77
CA ARG A 7 -18.12 -28.00 -69.27
C ARG A 7 -19.21 -28.53 -68.33
N LEU A 8 -18.94 -28.46 -67.23
CA LEU A 8 -20.04 -28.63 -66.29
C LEU A 8 -20.47 -27.25 -65.85
N UNK A 9 -21.50 -26.69 -65.95
CA UNK A 9 -21.95 -25.92 -65.59
C UNK A 9 -22.54 -25.92 -64.75
N UNK A 10 -22.46 -25.99 -63.86
CA UNK A 10 -22.96 -25.90 -63.10
C UNK A 10 -23.37 -24.89 -62.85
N VAL A 11 -24.40 -24.58 -63.09
CA VAL A 11 -25.13 -23.49 -62.51
C VAL A 11 -25.12 -23.66 -61.00
N UNK A 12 -24.13 -23.27 -60.26
CA UNK A 12 -24.21 -23.13 -59.25
C UNK A 12 -24.87 -22.37 -58.87
N GLY A 13 -26.01 -22.56 -58.56
CA GLY A 13 -26.74 -21.69 -57.74
C GLY A 13 -25.76 -21.05 -56.76
N LEU A 14 -25.47 -19.87 -56.98
CA LEU A 14 -24.85 -19.05 -55.99
C LEU A 14 -25.83 -19.02 -54.82
N LEU A 15 -25.67 -19.96 -53.96
CA LEU A 15 -26.13 -19.82 -52.59
C LEU A 15 -25.31 -18.68 -52.03
N PHE A 16 -25.85 -17.53 -52.21
CA PHE A 16 -25.42 -16.40 -51.37
C PHE A 16 -25.81 -16.75 -49.95
N UNK A 17 -25.12 -17.34 -49.16
CA UNK A 17 -25.17 -17.38 -48.19
C UNK A 17 -24.91 -16.38 -47.79
N SER A 18 -25.69 -15.69 -47.73
CA SER A 18 -25.48 -14.54 -46.94
C SER A 18 -25.03 -15.01 -45.57
N PHE A 19 -23.76 -15.25 -45.49
CA PHE A 19 -23.12 -15.24 -44.22
C PHE A 19 -23.29 -13.83 -43.68
N PHE A 20 -24.33 -13.60 -42.93
CA PHE A 20 -24.34 -12.47 -42.05
C PHE A 20 -23.34 -12.81 -40.95
N ALA A 21 -22.11 -12.62 -41.30
CA ALA A 21 -21.13 -12.53 -40.25
C ALA A 21 -21.51 -11.34 -39.43
N UNK A 22 -22.00 -11.42 -38.36
CA UNK A 22 -22.19 -10.49 -37.62
C UNK A 22 -21.08 -9.83 -37.56
N ALA A 23 -21.10 -8.96 -38.12
CA ALA A 23 -19.99 -8.06 -38.04
C ALA A 23 -19.80 -7.74 -36.56
N GLN A 24 -18.69 -8.15 -36.07
CA GLN A 24 -18.28 -7.80 -34.71
C GLN A 24 -18.44 -6.29 -34.52
N GLU A 25 -19.13 -5.87 -33.46
CA GLU A 25 -19.29 -4.46 -33.15
C GLU A 25 -17.93 -3.80 -32.93
N GLN A 26 -17.85 -2.55 -33.33
CA GLN A 26 -16.63 -1.76 -33.23
C GLN A 26 -16.76 -0.80 -32.03
N MET A 27 -15.75 -0.79 -31.16
CA MET A 27 -15.66 0.26 -30.14
C MET A 27 -15.40 1.60 -30.84
N THR A 28 -16.01 2.65 -30.35
CA THR A 28 -15.82 4.01 -30.88
C THR A 28 -14.90 4.81 -29.97
N LEU A 29 -14.32 5.88 -30.50
CA LEU A 29 -13.56 6.80 -29.65
C LEU A 29 -14.40 7.36 -28.51
N ALA A 30 -15.69 7.58 -28.75
CA ALA A 30 -16.59 8.07 -27.71
C ALA A 30 -16.74 7.06 -26.58
N ASP A 31 -16.76 5.76 -26.88
CA ASP A 31 -16.81 4.71 -25.85
C ASP A 31 -15.60 4.77 -24.96
N TYR A 32 -14.41 4.91 -25.55
CA TYR A 32 -13.17 4.99 -24.76
C TYR A 32 -13.13 6.29 -23.95
N GLN A 33 -13.59 7.39 -24.53
CA GLN A 33 -13.58 8.69 -23.84
C GLN A 33 -14.49 8.66 -22.62
N GLN A 34 -15.66 8.03 -22.75
CA GLN A 34 -16.57 7.89 -21.62
C GLN A 34 -15.92 7.14 -20.46
N ALA A 35 -15.10 6.13 -20.77
CA ALA A 35 -14.36 5.41 -19.74
C ALA A 35 -13.23 6.28 -19.19
N ALA A 36 -12.44 6.88 -20.07
CA ALA A 36 -11.29 7.70 -19.65
C ALA A 36 -11.70 8.89 -18.79
N ASP A 37 -12.88 9.45 -19.04
CA ASP A 37 -13.38 10.59 -18.26
C ASP A 37 -13.59 10.26 -16.79
N TYR A 38 -13.70 8.98 -16.47
CA TYR A 38 -13.89 8.54 -15.08
C TYR A 38 -12.62 7.95 -14.47
N ALA A 39 -11.48 8.05 -15.15
CA ALA A 39 -10.19 7.73 -14.55
C ALA A 39 -9.79 8.81 -13.57
N TYR A 40 -9.08 8.43 -12.55
CA TYR A 40 -8.74 9.34 -11.46
C TYR A 40 -8.25 10.73 -11.93
N UNK A 41 -7.55 10.71 -12.70
CA UNK A 41 -6.95 11.87 -13.21
C UNK A 41 -7.85 12.83 -13.90
N ASN A 42 -8.82 12.24 -14.41
CA ASN A 42 -9.78 13.08 -15.13
C ASN A 42 -11.02 13.40 -14.29
N LEU A 43 -11.20 12.72 -13.20
CA LEU A 43 -12.43 12.76 -12.40
C LEU A 43 -12.35 13.67 -11.18
N TRP A 44 -11.30 13.51 -10.36
CA TRP A 44 -11.20 14.15 -9.05
C TRP A 44 -10.95 15.65 -9.19
N ASN A 45 -11.83 16.43 -8.58
CA ASN A 45 -11.80 17.89 -8.60
C ASN A 45 -11.85 18.48 -10.02
N LYS A 46 -12.40 17.68 -10.95
CA LYS A 46 -12.69 18.11 -12.32
C LYS A 46 -14.14 17.82 -12.68
N LYS A 47 -14.66 16.69 -12.28
CA LYS A 47 -16.05 16.30 -12.50
C LYS A 47 -16.76 15.98 -11.19
N VAL A 48 -16.02 15.55 -10.19
CA VAL A 48 -16.51 15.33 -8.84
C VAL A 48 -15.57 16.06 -7.88
N PHE A 49 -16.12 16.81 -6.94
CA PHE A 49 -15.34 17.77 -6.16
C PHE A 49 -15.34 17.40 -4.69
N ASN A 50 -14.20 17.62 -4.03
CA ASN A 50 -14.03 17.42 -2.59
C ASN A 50 -14.32 16.01 -2.12
N VAL A 51 -13.96 15.04 -2.95
CA VAL A 51 -14.06 13.63 -2.57
C VAL A 51 -13.14 13.36 -1.36
N SER A 52 -12.03 14.06 -1.33
CA SER A 52 -11.07 14.04 -0.23
C SER A 52 -10.51 15.45 -0.12
N THR A 53 -10.34 15.94 1.11
CA THR A 53 -9.85 17.30 1.35
C THR A 53 -8.60 17.23 2.23
N ALA A 54 -7.50 17.75 1.71
CA ALA A 54 -6.27 17.86 2.50
C ALA A 54 -6.38 19.06 3.42
N VAL A 55 -6.21 18.84 4.71
CA VAL A 55 -6.34 19.90 5.72
C VAL A 55 -4.96 20.09 6.35
N HIS A 56 -4.49 21.35 6.35
CA HIS A 56 -3.15 21.70 6.80
C HIS A 56 -3.22 22.56 8.06
N GLU A 57 -2.47 22.16 9.08
CA GLU A 57 -2.36 22.97 10.29
C GLU A 57 -1.26 24.02 10.11
N PHE A 58 -1.51 25.25 10.56
CA PHE A 58 -0.45 26.26 10.60
C PHE A 58 0.59 25.90 11.65
N GLU A 59 1.84 26.26 11.39
CA GLU A 59 2.93 25.96 12.34
C GLU A 59 2.72 26.59 13.70
N ASP A 60 1.99 27.70 13.78
CA ASP A 60 1.70 28.33 15.06
C ASP A 60 0.55 27.67 15.82
N HIS A 61 -0.03 26.61 15.26
CA HIS A 61 -1.12 25.84 15.86
C HIS A 61 -2.41 26.63 16.13
N SER A 62 -2.60 27.75 15.44
CA SER A 62 -3.75 28.60 15.65
C SER A 62 -4.98 28.17 14.84
N GLY A 63 -4.77 27.36 13.83
CA GLY A 63 -5.85 26.97 12.95
C GLY A 63 -5.36 26.14 11.77
N ILE A 64 -6.21 26.05 10.75
CA ILE A 64 -5.99 25.20 9.59
C ILE A 64 -6.32 25.98 8.32
N TRP A 65 -5.79 25.48 7.21
CA TRP A 65 -6.24 25.93 5.89
C TRP A 65 -6.46 24.73 4.98
N PHE A 66 -7.29 24.94 3.96
CA PHE A 66 -7.62 23.90 2.99
C PHE A 66 -8.15 24.54 1.73
N VAL A 67 -8.34 23.75 0.69
CA VAL A 67 -8.92 24.21 -0.57
C VAL A 67 -10.28 23.54 -0.75
N ASN A 68 -11.30 24.39 -1.00
CA ASN A 68 -12.60 23.93 -1.42
C ASN A 68 -12.65 23.99 -2.95
N TYR A 69 -12.86 22.86 -3.60
CA TYR A 69 -12.89 22.79 -5.06
C TYR A 69 -14.33 22.95 -5.53
N THR A 70 -14.52 23.79 -6.54
CA THR A 70 -15.83 24.02 -7.14
C THR A 70 -15.73 23.88 -8.65
N GLU A 71 -16.89 23.90 -9.31
CA GLU A 71 -16.91 23.87 -10.78
C GLU A 71 -16.18 25.07 -11.38
N ALA A 72 -16.18 26.20 -10.68
CA ALA A 72 -15.48 27.41 -11.14
C ALA A 72 -13.98 27.35 -10.88
N GLY A 73 -13.54 26.57 -9.89
CA GLY A 73 -12.13 26.49 -9.54
C GLY A 73 -11.91 26.35 -8.04
N LYS A 74 -10.79 26.86 -7.57
CA LYS A 74 -10.34 26.69 -6.19
C LYS A 74 -10.75 27.86 -5.30
N GLU A 75 -11.14 27.54 -4.07
CA GLU A 75 -11.36 28.53 -3.00
C GLU A 75 -10.47 28.16 -1.82
N TYR A 76 -9.52 29.04 -1.50
CA TYR A 76 -8.64 28.84 -0.34
C TYR A 76 -9.36 29.31 0.91
N LYS A 77 -9.46 28.43 1.90
CA LYS A 77 -10.23 28.65 3.13
C LYS A 77 -9.36 28.44 4.36
N THR A 78 -9.78 29.05 5.46
CA THR A 78 -9.13 28.88 6.75
C THR A 78 -10.15 28.80 7.86
N VAL A 79 -9.79 28.13 8.94
CA VAL A 79 -10.56 28.07 10.17
C VAL A 79 -9.60 28.31 11.33
N SER A 80 -9.91 29.32 12.15
CA SER A 80 -9.22 29.52 13.42
C SER A 80 -9.81 28.57 14.46
N PHE A 81 -8.97 27.93 15.24
CA PHE A 81 -9.47 27.09 16.34
C PHE A 81 -10.23 27.90 17.39
N LYS A 82 -9.98 29.18 17.46
CA LYS A 82 -10.61 30.06 18.44
C LYS A 82 -12.10 30.23 18.19
N ASP A 83 -12.51 30.42 16.93
CA ASP A 83 -13.91 30.68 16.62
C ASP A 83 -14.57 29.60 15.74
N SER A 84 -13.80 28.72 15.17
CA SER A 84 -14.31 27.62 14.31
C SER A 84 -15.14 28.11 13.14
N GLU A 85 -14.88 29.31 12.65
CA GLU A 85 -15.61 29.89 11.52
C GLU A 85 -14.80 29.73 10.25
N VAL A 86 -15.45 29.22 9.18
CA VAL A 86 -14.80 29.03 7.88
C VAL A 86 -14.78 30.38 7.15
N LYS A 87 -13.60 30.83 6.77
CA LYS A 87 -13.39 32.13 6.12
C LYS A 87 -12.45 31.98 4.91
N PRO A 88 -12.51 32.91 3.96
CA PRO A 88 -11.46 32.94 2.93
C PRO A 88 -10.08 33.12 3.58
N LEU A 89 -9.11 32.40 3.06
CA LEU A 89 -7.73 32.50 3.57
C LEU A 89 -7.08 33.84 3.15
N PHE A 90 -7.38 34.26 1.93
CA PHE A 90 -6.89 35.52 1.37
C PHE A 90 -7.83 35.94 0.23
N ASP A 91 -7.67 37.19 -0.21
CA ASP A 91 -8.41 37.67 -1.39
C ASP A 91 -7.70 37.14 -2.63
N GLN A 92 -8.29 36.13 -3.26
CA GLN A 92 -7.64 35.44 -4.37
C GLN A 92 -7.48 36.34 -5.60
N SER A 93 -8.42 37.26 -5.83
CA SER A 93 -8.31 38.19 -6.97
C SER A 93 -7.13 39.13 -6.79
N LYS A 94 -6.97 39.68 -5.59
CA LYS A 94 -5.83 40.58 -5.31
C LYS A 94 -4.50 39.84 -5.40
N LEU A 95 -4.44 38.63 -4.86
CA LEU A 95 -3.19 37.85 -4.92
C LEU A 95 -2.84 37.46 -6.35
N ALA A 96 -3.86 37.04 -7.13
CA ALA A 96 -3.63 36.69 -8.54
C ALA A 96 -3.09 37.87 -9.33
N GLU A 97 -3.66 39.06 -9.08
CA GLU A 97 -3.20 40.28 -9.74
C GLU A 97 -1.73 40.59 -9.37
N ALA A 98 -1.41 40.48 -8.09
CA ALA A 98 -0.04 40.74 -7.63
C ALA A 98 0.96 39.70 -8.20
N LEU A 99 0.58 38.44 -8.24
CA LEU A 99 1.43 37.39 -8.82
C LEU A 99 1.60 37.61 -10.32
N SER A 100 0.53 37.98 -11.02
CA SER A 100 0.60 38.26 -12.46
C SER A 100 1.58 39.37 -12.75
N GLU A 101 1.56 40.42 -11.92
CA GLU A 101 2.44 41.55 -12.10
C GLU A 101 3.92 41.17 -11.81
N ILE A 102 4.18 40.51 -10.70
CA ILE A 102 5.54 40.22 -10.27
C ILE A 102 6.20 39.16 -11.17
N LEU A 103 5.41 38.24 -11.73
CA LEU A 103 5.92 37.15 -12.57
C LEU A 103 5.79 37.45 -14.05
N ASN A 104 5.09 38.51 -14.39
CA ASN A 104 4.81 38.90 -15.77
C ASN A 104 4.13 37.80 -16.58
N THR A 105 3.23 37.04 -15.91
CA THR A 105 2.41 36.02 -16.51
C THR A 105 1.00 36.13 -15.95
N ASP A 106 0.01 35.82 -16.77
CA ASP A 106 -1.39 35.94 -16.36
C ASP A 106 -1.77 34.80 -15.41
N GLN A 107 -2.26 35.17 -14.22
CA GLN A 107 -2.68 34.22 -13.21
C GLN A 107 -4.17 34.39 -12.92
N ALA A 108 -4.94 33.33 -13.06
CA ALA A 108 -6.37 33.37 -12.77
C ALA A 108 -6.62 33.11 -11.28
N ALA A 109 -7.47 33.91 -10.69
CA ALA A 109 -7.75 33.86 -9.25
C ALA A 109 -8.24 32.49 -8.80
N ASP A 110 -9.09 31.85 -9.60
CA ASP A 110 -9.70 30.57 -9.23
C ASP A 110 -8.85 29.37 -9.64
N GLN A 111 -7.64 29.61 -10.18
CA GLN A 111 -6.72 28.55 -10.59
C GLN A 111 -5.38 28.60 -9.87
N LEU A 112 -5.25 29.46 -8.88
CA LEU A 112 -3.97 29.61 -8.17
C LEU A 112 -3.58 28.28 -7.49
N SER A 113 -2.30 27.94 -7.58
CA SER A 113 -1.75 26.75 -6.91
C SER A 113 -0.68 27.22 -5.92
N VAL A 114 -1.12 27.61 -4.74
CA VAL A 114 -0.24 28.03 -3.64
C VAL A 114 -0.15 26.90 -2.63
N SER A 115 1.02 26.74 -2.07
CA SER A 115 1.29 25.67 -1.12
C SER A 115 2.17 26.15 0.03
N LYS A 116 2.34 25.30 1.04
CA LYS A 116 3.19 25.57 2.20
C LYS A 116 2.89 26.94 2.81
N ILE A 117 1.62 27.16 3.07
CA ILE A 117 1.12 28.45 3.54
C ILE A 117 1.31 28.53 5.06
N GLU A 118 1.91 29.62 5.52
CA GLU A 118 2.10 29.87 6.95
C GLU A 118 1.74 31.29 7.28
N LYS A 119 1.37 31.52 8.53
CA LYS A 119 1.06 32.88 8.99
C LYS A 119 2.33 33.65 9.29
N THR A 120 2.31 34.94 9.00
CA THR A 120 3.36 35.88 9.39
C THR A 120 2.73 36.96 10.26
N ASN A 121 3.57 37.86 10.79
CA ASN A 121 3.05 38.96 11.64
C ASN A 121 2.04 39.82 10.88
N ASP A 122 2.25 40.03 9.59
CA ASP A 122 1.43 40.94 8.81
C ASP A 122 0.52 40.25 7.80
N GLY A 123 0.59 38.94 7.66
CA GLY A 123 -0.20 38.24 6.66
C GLY A 123 0.21 36.78 6.53
N LEU A 124 0.64 36.39 5.32
CA LEU A 124 0.95 35.00 5.00
C LEU A 124 2.28 34.91 4.26
N SER A 125 2.94 33.76 4.40
CA SER A 125 4.00 33.35 3.49
C SER A 125 3.58 32.06 2.82
N PHE A 126 4.04 31.85 1.59
CA PHE A 126 3.65 30.68 0.82
C PHE A 126 4.64 30.42 -0.32
N GLU A 127 4.52 29.25 -0.92
CA GLU A 127 5.27 28.90 -2.13
C GLU A 127 4.37 28.94 -3.35
N PHE A 128 4.89 29.50 -4.42
CA PHE A 128 4.25 29.48 -5.72
C PHE A 128 5.33 29.24 -6.78
N GLU A 129 5.19 28.18 -7.56
CA GLU A 129 6.18 27.79 -8.58
C GLU A 129 7.60 27.72 -8.00
N ASN A 130 7.74 27.07 -6.85
CA ASN A 130 9.02 26.83 -6.17
C ASN A 130 9.69 28.09 -5.62
N THR A 131 8.96 29.19 -5.54
CA THR A 131 9.48 30.46 -5.00
C THR A 131 8.66 30.84 -3.77
N ARG A 132 9.35 31.29 -2.73
CA ARG A 132 8.68 31.73 -1.49
C ARG A 132 8.32 33.20 -1.59
N PHE A 133 7.09 33.53 -1.19
CA PHE A 133 6.57 34.89 -1.18
C PHE A 133 6.01 35.23 0.18
N THR A 134 5.94 36.52 0.51
CA THR A 134 5.15 37.02 1.63
C THR A 134 4.07 37.97 1.10
N TRP A 135 2.90 37.91 1.73
CA TRP A 135 1.72 38.63 1.29
C TRP A 135 1.05 39.25 2.51
N ASP A 136 0.85 40.57 2.50
CA ASP A 136 0.18 41.27 3.61
C ASP A 136 -1.25 41.66 3.31
N GLY A 137 -1.79 41.18 2.20
CA GLY A 137 -3.14 41.52 1.74
C GLY A 137 -3.16 42.58 0.65
N THR A 138 -2.07 43.31 0.48
CA THR A 138 -1.98 44.31 -0.57
C THR A 138 -0.67 44.25 -1.35
N SER A 139 0.43 43.91 -0.71
CA SER A 139 1.73 43.88 -1.37
C SER A 139 2.36 42.49 -1.26
N LEU A 140 3.01 42.10 -2.35
CA LEU A 140 3.66 40.79 -2.47
C LEU A 140 5.15 40.97 -2.59
N GLU A 141 5.90 40.29 -1.74
CA GLU A 141 7.35 40.31 -1.77
C GLU A 141 7.91 38.90 -2.03
N LYS A 142 8.86 38.83 -2.92
CA LYS A 142 9.59 37.61 -3.20
C LYS A 142 10.68 37.45 -2.15
N ASN A 143 10.72 36.33 -1.47
CA ASN A 143 11.76 36.07 -0.47
C ASN A 143 13.04 35.64 -1.19
N LYS A 144 14.15 36.24 -0.77
CA LYS A 144 15.47 35.98 -1.36
C LYS A 144 16.13 34.73 -0.79
N GLU A 145 15.64 34.25 0.35
CA GLU A 145 16.22 33.07 1.00
C GLU A 145 15.67 31.79 0.36
N LYS A 146 16.56 31.04 -0.22
CA LYS A 146 16.25 29.72 -0.69
C LYS A 146 15.99 28.85 0.53
N THR A 147 14.85 28.17 0.56
CA THR A 147 14.61 27.15 1.55
C THR A 147 15.77 26.17 1.47
N PRO A 148 16.49 25.93 2.59
CA PRO A 148 17.55 24.95 2.52
C PRO A 148 16.94 23.62 2.08
N ARG A 149 17.38 23.13 0.96
CA ARG A 149 17.09 21.76 0.61
C ARG A 149 17.74 20.90 1.69
N ASN A 150 16.95 20.12 2.39
CA ASN A 150 17.50 19.09 3.24
C ASN A 150 18.14 18.08 2.29
N SER A 151 19.35 18.41 1.89
CA SER A 151 20.11 17.57 0.97
C SER A 151 20.91 16.52 1.71
N ARG A 152 20.61 16.28 2.98
CA ARG A 152 21.27 15.21 3.70
C ARG A 152 20.69 13.89 3.26
N ASP A 153 21.35 13.30 2.30
CA ASP A 153 21.12 11.91 1.98
C ASP A 153 21.77 11.12 3.11
N TRP A 154 20.97 10.75 4.12
CA TRP A 154 21.44 10.01 5.28
C TRP A 154 22.10 8.68 4.88
N ARG A 155 21.77 8.17 3.70
CA ARG A 155 22.35 6.92 3.20
C ARG A 155 23.84 7.02 2.89
N ASN A 156 24.36 8.26 2.68
CA ASN A 156 25.76 8.47 2.39
C ASN A 156 26.57 8.83 3.60
N GLN A 157 25.96 8.92 4.78
CA GLN A 157 26.70 9.17 6.00
C GLN A 157 27.39 7.91 6.46
N MET A 158 28.71 7.95 6.51
CA MET A 158 29.52 6.78 6.89
C MET A 158 30.17 6.97 8.26
N GLU A 159 29.69 7.94 9.03
CA GLU A 159 30.17 8.22 10.39
C GLU A 159 28.99 8.61 11.27
N SER A 160 29.15 8.37 12.59
CA SER A 160 28.15 8.80 13.56
C SER A 160 28.85 9.36 14.80
N THR A 161 28.46 10.57 15.15
CA THR A 161 29.01 11.26 16.33
C THR A 161 28.15 10.91 17.57
N SER A 162 28.82 10.59 18.69
CA SER A 162 28.12 10.31 19.93
C SER A 162 27.35 11.53 20.43
N PRO A 163 26.28 11.34 21.22
CA PRO A 163 25.51 12.48 21.74
C PRO A 163 26.36 13.49 22.51
N ASP A 164 27.38 13.05 23.25
CA ASP A 164 28.27 13.94 24.02
C ASP A 164 29.35 14.55 23.14
N LYS A 165 29.39 14.19 21.84
CA LYS A 165 30.33 14.74 20.84
C LYS A 165 31.78 14.37 21.08
N LYS A 166 32.05 13.40 21.93
CA LYS A 166 33.41 12.92 22.22
C LYS A 166 33.93 11.93 21.20
N TRP A 167 33.06 11.12 20.62
CA TRP A 167 33.45 10.00 19.78
C TRP A 167 32.75 10.04 18.44
N ILE A 168 33.46 9.53 17.42
CA ILE A 168 32.88 9.36 16.06
C ILE A 168 33.06 7.90 15.70
N ALA A 169 31.97 7.18 15.43
CA ALA A 169 32.00 5.80 14.99
C ALA A 169 32.10 5.74 13.47
N PHE A 170 32.87 4.81 12.97
CA PHE A 170 33.02 4.60 11.53
C PHE A 170 33.53 3.18 11.27
N THR A 171 33.57 2.80 9.99
CA THR A 171 34.07 1.48 9.60
C THR A 171 35.23 1.62 8.66
N ARG A 172 36.15 0.64 8.72
CA ARG A 172 37.23 0.48 7.78
C ARG A 172 37.59 -0.99 7.68
N ASP A 173 37.76 -1.49 6.46
CA ASP A 173 38.10 -2.88 6.21
C ASP A 173 37.12 -3.84 6.91
N HIS A 174 35.82 -3.51 6.84
CA HIS A 174 34.72 -4.32 7.37
C HIS A 174 34.60 -4.32 8.88
N ASN A 175 35.44 -3.55 9.58
CA ASN A 175 35.45 -3.51 11.04
C ASN A 175 34.98 -2.17 11.58
N LEU A 176 34.50 -2.20 12.83
CA LEU A 176 33.99 -1.01 13.51
C LEU A 176 35.11 -0.36 14.30
N PHE A 177 35.22 0.96 14.18
CA PHE A 177 36.15 1.81 14.87
C PHE A 177 35.42 2.97 15.53
N ILE A 178 36.03 3.54 16.57
CA ILE A 178 35.68 4.87 17.06
C ILE A 178 36.95 5.71 17.07
N ARG A 179 36.78 7.02 16.91
CA ARG A 179 37.91 7.93 17.06
C ARG A 179 37.54 9.09 17.97
N ASP A 180 38.51 9.58 18.71
CA ASP A 180 38.36 10.74 19.56
C ASP A 180 38.11 11.96 18.66
N ALA A 181 37.00 12.68 18.92
CA ALA A 181 36.60 13.79 18.05
C ALA A 181 37.58 14.97 18.12
N GLU A 182 38.35 15.09 19.20
CA GLU A 182 39.34 16.17 19.34
C GLU A 182 40.71 15.77 18.79
N THR A 183 41.20 14.57 19.12
CA THR A 183 42.58 14.17 18.80
C THR A 183 42.68 13.32 17.55
N ASP A 184 41.56 12.81 17.03
CA ASP A 184 41.51 11.84 15.91
C ASP A 184 42.18 10.51 16.21
N GLU A 185 42.50 10.24 17.47
CA GLU A 185 43.04 8.94 17.87
C GLU A 185 41.99 7.85 17.65
N GLU A 186 42.36 6.80 16.92
CA GLU A 186 41.45 5.74 16.53
C GLU A 186 41.56 4.54 17.47
N ILE A 187 40.42 3.92 17.74
CA ILE A 187 40.33 2.69 18.51
C ILE A 187 39.54 1.69 17.69
N GLN A 188 40.12 0.52 17.45
CA GLN A 188 39.48 -0.54 16.70
C GLN A 188 38.65 -1.40 17.66
N LEU A 189 37.34 -1.50 17.42
CA LEU A 189 36.45 -2.24 18.32
C LEU A 189 36.27 -3.70 17.90
N THR A 190 36.40 -3.99 16.60
CA THR A 190 36.26 -5.37 16.09
C THR A 190 37.44 -5.71 15.21
N THR A 191 37.77 -6.99 15.12
CA THR A 191 38.93 -7.44 14.34
C THR A 191 38.60 -8.58 13.37
N ASP A 192 37.38 -9.12 13.44
CA ASP A 192 36.99 -10.27 12.65
C ASP A 192 36.18 -9.93 11.40
N GLY A 193 36.04 -8.66 11.09
CA GLY A 193 35.37 -8.21 9.87
C GLY A 193 36.16 -8.63 8.64
N GLN A 194 35.42 -9.02 7.60
CA GLN A 194 36.03 -9.43 6.34
C GLN A 194 34.97 -9.24 5.24
N LYS A 195 35.37 -9.41 4.01
CA LYS A 195 34.44 -9.32 2.89
C LYS A 195 33.27 -10.26 3.14
N GLY A 196 32.05 -9.70 3.13
CA GLY A 196 30.82 -10.43 3.38
C GLY A 196 30.48 -10.58 4.84
N TYR A 197 31.29 -10.00 5.74
CA TYR A 197 31.02 -10.02 7.19
C TYR A 197 31.33 -8.63 7.72
N ASP A 198 30.33 -7.76 7.61
CA ASP A 198 30.51 -6.33 7.76
C ASP A 198 29.83 -5.80 9.02
N TYR A 199 30.61 -5.10 9.86
CA TYR A 199 30.08 -4.44 11.02
C TYR A 199 29.43 -3.12 10.66
N ALA A 200 28.39 -2.75 11.39
CA ALA A 200 27.67 -1.47 11.29
C ALA A 200 27.13 -1.22 9.91
N SER A 201 26.66 -2.27 9.25
CA SER A 201 26.15 -2.19 7.89
C SER A 201 24.75 -2.79 7.82
N SER A 202 24.07 -2.51 6.71
CA SER A 202 22.75 -3.08 6.44
C SER A 202 22.62 -3.29 4.94
N ILE A 203 21.60 -4.04 4.55
CA ILE A 203 21.24 -4.26 3.15
C ILE A 203 19.83 -3.79 2.96
N GLY A 204 19.63 -2.86 2.02
CA GLY A 204 18.31 -2.38 1.66
C GLY A 204 17.61 -3.38 0.76
N TRP A 205 16.30 -3.41 0.85
CA TRP A 205 15.45 -4.28 0.05
C TRP A 205 15.68 -4.10 -1.45
N PHE A 206 15.94 -2.86 -1.85
CA PHE A 206 16.06 -2.50 -3.26
C PHE A 206 17.49 -2.06 -3.60
N ASP A 207 18.47 -2.52 -2.83
CA ASP A 207 19.89 -2.23 -3.14
C ASP A 207 20.30 -3.04 -4.36
N ILE A 208 20.48 -2.37 -5.48
CA ILE A 208 20.82 -3.01 -6.74
C ILE A 208 22.34 -2.95 -6.96
N ILE A 209 22.92 -4.09 -7.31
CA ILE A 209 24.30 -4.20 -7.71
C ILE A 209 24.33 -4.22 -9.22
N GLU A 210 25.10 -3.29 -9.82
CA GLU A 210 25.17 -3.17 -11.27
C GLU A 210 26.43 -3.81 -11.80
N GLY A 211 26.25 -4.81 -12.68
CA GLY A 211 27.35 -5.48 -13.33
C GLY A 211 27.94 -6.62 -12.51
N GLU A 212 28.96 -7.27 -13.09
CA GLU A 212 29.72 -8.32 -12.43
C GLU A 212 30.87 -7.71 -11.67
N GLY A 213 31.18 -8.28 -10.52
CA GLY A 213 32.33 -7.84 -9.74
C GLY A 213 32.16 -6.53 -9.00
N THR A 214 31.00 -5.93 -9.06
CA THR A 214 30.70 -4.71 -8.30
C THR A 214 30.18 -5.11 -6.91
N GLU A 215 30.57 -4.36 -5.90
CA GLU A 215 30.07 -4.61 -4.55
C GLU A 215 28.74 -3.93 -4.33
N ARG A 216 27.98 -4.46 -3.38
CA ARG A 216 26.70 -3.87 -3.00
C ARG A 216 26.88 -2.45 -2.49
N PRO A 217 25.84 -1.61 -2.57
CA PRO A 217 25.87 -0.32 -1.90
C PRO A 217 26.12 -0.51 -0.41
N LYS A 218 26.98 0.34 0.16
CA LYS A 218 27.31 0.25 1.58
C LYS A 218 26.49 1.25 2.36
N HIS A 219 25.96 0.79 3.48
CA HIS A 219 25.20 1.63 4.41
C HIS A 219 25.90 1.54 5.76
N PHE A 220 25.78 2.59 6.54
CA PHE A 220 26.39 2.62 7.87
C PHE A 220 25.33 3.02 8.88
N GLY A 221 25.29 2.33 10.02
CA GLY A 221 24.36 2.71 11.05
C GLY A 221 24.75 2.15 12.41
N VAL A 222 24.66 3.01 13.41
CA VAL A 222 24.88 2.64 14.81
C VAL A 222 23.84 3.38 15.66
N GLN A 223 23.62 2.89 16.89
CA GLN A 223 22.86 3.60 17.90
C GLN A 223 23.77 3.87 19.09
N TRP A 224 23.73 5.09 19.60
CA TRP A 224 24.41 5.44 20.84
C TRP A 224 23.39 5.48 21.98
N SER A 225 23.78 5.01 23.16
CA SER A 225 22.95 5.29 24.32
C SER A 225 22.87 6.80 24.52
N PRO A 226 21.81 7.32 25.14
CA PRO A 226 21.67 8.77 25.32
C PRO A 226 22.84 9.44 26.05
N ASP A 227 23.52 8.72 26.93
CA ASP A 227 24.67 9.25 27.68
C ASP A 227 26.01 8.90 27.01
N SER A 228 25.98 8.34 25.80
CA SER A 228 27.17 7.99 25.02
C SER A 228 28.00 6.84 25.56
N LYS A 229 27.53 6.17 26.61
CA LYS A 229 28.29 5.09 27.23
C LYS A 229 28.35 3.83 26.35
N TYR A 230 27.26 3.54 25.65
CA TYR A 230 27.14 2.30 24.86
C TYR A 230 26.91 2.60 23.39
N LEU A 231 27.47 1.72 22.57
CA LEU A 231 27.33 1.76 21.13
C LEU A 231 26.71 0.43 20.68
N VAL A 232 25.64 0.49 19.92
CA VAL A 232 24.90 -0.71 19.49
C VAL A 232 24.79 -0.69 17.98
N THR A 233 25.07 -1.82 17.36
CA THR A 233 24.92 -1.95 15.93
C THR A 233 24.69 -3.43 15.60
N GLN A 234 25.11 -3.83 14.42
CA GLN A 234 24.91 -5.21 13.96
C GLN A 234 26.05 -5.60 13.04
N VAL A 235 26.24 -6.89 12.90
CA VAL A 235 27.09 -7.41 11.85
C VAL A 235 26.19 -8.06 10.80
N VAL A 236 26.46 -7.74 9.53
CA VAL A 236 25.72 -8.31 8.41
C VAL A 236 26.61 -9.36 7.73
N ASP A 237 26.05 -10.54 7.53
CA ASP A 237 26.78 -11.67 6.93
C ASP A 237 26.13 -12.01 5.60
N THR A 238 26.84 -11.73 4.50
CA THR A 238 26.37 -12.06 3.16
C THR A 238 27.12 -13.27 2.56
N ARG A 239 28.02 -13.88 3.34
CA ARG A 239 28.82 -14.99 2.81
C ARG A 239 27.91 -16.14 2.43
N ASN A 240 28.07 -16.62 1.20
CA ASN A 240 27.29 -17.72 0.62
C ASN A 240 25.80 -17.42 0.44
N ALA A 241 25.38 -16.17 0.65
CA ALA A 241 23.97 -15.81 0.44
C ALA A 241 23.66 -15.78 -1.05
N GLU A 242 22.46 -16.20 -1.41
CA GLU A 242 22.04 -16.22 -2.79
C GLU A 242 21.53 -14.86 -3.22
N LYS A 243 21.68 -14.58 -4.52
CA LYS A 243 21.20 -13.34 -5.13
C LYS A 243 20.08 -13.64 -6.10
N MET A 244 19.24 -12.65 -6.31
CA MET A 244 18.31 -12.59 -7.43
C MET A 244 18.93 -11.78 -8.55
N TYR A 245 18.60 -12.10 -9.79
CA TYR A 245 19.19 -11.47 -10.96
C TYR A 245 18.13 -10.86 -11.86
N LEU A 246 18.51 -9.75 -12.50
CA LEU A 246 17.72 -9.09 -13.53
C LEU A 246 18.65 -8.75 -14.68
N LEU A 247 18.10 -8.72 -15.90
CA LEU A 247 18.78 -8.20 -17.06
C LEU A 247 17.99 -7.02 -17.61
N ASP A 248 18.65 -5.88 -17.70
CA ASP A 248 18.02 -4.70 -18.28
C ASP A 248 18.36 -4.65 -19.77
N TYR A 249 17.37 -4.96 -20.60
CA TYR A 249 17.51 -4.98 -22.06
C TYR A 249 17.21 -3.63 -22.70
N SER A 250 16.73 -2.64 -21.93
CA SER A 250 16.07 -1.48 -22.48
C SER A 250 16.93 -0.22 -22.51
N ILE A 251 18.20 -0.30 -22.13
CA ILE A 251 19.06 0.88 -22.05
C ILE A 251 19.45 1.30 -23.47
N ASP A 252 19.04 2.51 -23.86
CA ASP A 252 19.22 2.99 -25.24
C ASP A 252 20.66 3.04 -25.69
N SER A 253 21.59 3.33 -24.78
CA SER A 253 23.00 3.49 -25.14
C SER A 253 23.76 2.17 -25.17
N LEU A 254 23.12 1.05 -24.83
CA LEU A 254 23.79 -0.24 -24.76
C LEU A 254 23.21 -1.22 -25.76
N TYR A 255 24.09 -2.02 -26.38
CA TYR A 255 23.68 -3.07 -27.32
C TYR A 255 23.77 -4.46 -26.71
N LYS A 256 24.07 -4.54 -25.41
CA LYS A 256 24.06 -5.76 -24.63
C LYS A 256 23.27 -5.54 -23.35
N PRO A 257 22.62 -6.56 -22.83
CA PRO A 257 21.86 -6.35 -21.61
C PRO A 257 22.80 -6.04 -20.44
N LYS A 258 22.32 -5.24 -19.52
CA LYS A 258 23.06 -4.90 -18.30
C LYS A 258 22.62 -5.84 -17.18
N LEU A 259 23.60 -6.48 -16.52
CA LEU A 259 23.29 -7.36 -15.40
C LEU A 259 23.01 -6.55 -14.15
N LEU A 260 21.93 -6.91 -13.47
CA LEU A 260 21.58 -6.34 -12.17
C LEU A 260 21.38 -7.49 -11.20
N SER A 261 21.73 -7.27 -9.94
CA SER A 261 21.51 -8.30 -8.91
C SER A 261 21.21 -7.65 -7.57
N TYR A 262 20.66 -8.44 -6.66
CA TYR A 262 20.35 -7.99 -5.32
C TYR A 262 20.24 -9.17 -4.38
N TYR A 263 20.54 -8.90 -3.10
CA TYR A 263 20.43 -9.93 -2.08
C TYR A 263 18.96 -10.00 -1.63
N ARG A 264 18.31 -11.06 -2.02
CA ARG A 264 16.92 -11.30 -1.65
C ARG A 264 16.72 -12.80 -1.47
N GLY A 265 16.51 -13.23 -0.23
CA GLY A 265 16.23 -14.63 0.03
C GLY A 265 14.81 -15.01 -0.34
N SER A 266 14.66 -16.25 -0.81
CA SER A 266 13.37 -16.88 -1.07
C SER A 266 13.10 -17.97 -0.03
N PRO A 267 11.84 -18.38 0.16
CA PRO A 267 11.54 -19.36 1.24
C PRO A 267 12.30 -20.67 1.17
N GLY A 268 12.65 -21.09 -0.04
CA GLY A 268 13.38 -22.36 -0.22
C GLY A 268 14.89 -22.26 -0.11
N ASP A 269 15.44 -21.07 0.07
CA ASP A 269 16.89 -20.88 0.10
C ASP A 269 17.48 -21.47 1.38
N THR A 270 18.62 -22.13 1.25
CA THR A 270 19.33 -22.68 2.41
C THR A 270 20.23 -21.64 3.07
N THR A 271 20.65 -20.62 2.32
CA THR A 271 21.55 -19.59 2.83
C THR A 271 21.03 -18.21 2.47
N MET A 272 20.87 -17.38 3.48
CA MET A 272 20.42 -15.99 3.30
C MET A 272 21.31 -15.05 4.07
N VAL A 273 21.23 -13.77 3.72
CA VAL A 273 21.87 -12.70 4.49
C VAL A 273 21.30 -12.72 5.92
N THR A 274 22.18 -12.62 6.90
CA THR A 274 21.75 -12.55 8.30
C THR A 274 22.30 -11.30 8.97
N TYR A 275 21.62 -10.89 10.02
CA TYR A 275 22.03 -9.81 10.92
C TYR A 275 22.16 -10.36 12.33
N LYS A 276 23.18 -9.90 13.07
CA LYS A 276 23.27 -10.18 14.49
C LYS A 276 23.62 -8.89 15.24
N PRO A 277 22.83 -8.52 16.24
CA PRO A 277 23.15 -7.33 17.03
C PRO A 277 24.44 -7.48 17.82
N VAL A 278 25.19 -6.40 17.93
CA VAL A 278 26.41 -6.36 18.71
C VAL A 278 26.43 -5.09 19.55
N PHE A 279 26.99 -5.17 20.75
CA PHE A 279 26.94 -4.13 21.77
C PHE A 279 28.33 -3.87 22.31
N PHE A 280 28.66 -2.60 22.51
CA PHE A 280 30.01 -2.21 22.97
C PHE A 280 29.89 -1.20 24.12
N ASP A 281 30.77 -1.38 25.12
CA ASP A 281 31.01 -0.35 26.12
C ASP A 281 32.10 0.56 25.56
N VAL A 282 31.76 1.82 25.31
CA VAL A 282 32.66 2.75 24.64
C VAL A 282 33.89 3.06 25.49
N GLU A 283 33.68 3.22 26.80
CA GLU A 283 34.75 3.60 27.73
C GLU A 283 35.78 2.48 27.89
N SER A 284 35.31 1.26 28.11
CA SER A 284 36.22 0.10 28.24
C SER A 284 36.64 -0.48 26.92
N GLN A 285 35.96 -0.07 25.84
CA GLN A 285 36.25 -0.54 24.46
C GLN A 285 36.02 -2.05 24.30
N LYS A 286 35.11 -2.61 25.09
CA LYS A 286 34.84 -4.05 25.07
C LYS A 286 33.46 -4.34 24.49
N GLN A 287 33.36 -5.46 23.78
CA GLN A 287 32.10 -5.96 23.33
C GLN A 287 31.38 -6.63 24.51
N LEU A 288 30.11 -6.31 24.67
CA LEU A 288 29.30 -6.90 25.74
C LEU A 288 28.84 -8.31 25.36
N ALA A 289 28.68 -9.16 26.38
CA ALA A 289 28.23 -10.53 26.20
C ALA A 289 26.70 -10.58 26.26
N ILE A 290 26.05 -9.98 25.26
CA ILE A 290 24.59 -9.96 25.15
C ILE A 290 24.20 -10.86 23.98
N ASP A 291 23.38 -11.86 24.25
CA ASP A 291 23.04 -12.86 23.26
C ASP A 291 21.61 -12.67 22.76
N LEU A 292 21.47 -12.04 21.60
CA LEU A 292 20.23 -11.99 20.85
C LEU A 292 20.40 -12.84 19.59
N PRO A 293 19.33 -13.37 19.05
CA PRO A 293 19.46 -14.30 17.93
C PRO A 293 19.97 -13.63 16.67
N LYS A 294 20.69 -14.43 15.86
CA LYS A 294 21.04 -14.09 14.49
C LYS A 294 19.78 -14.30 13.65
N LYS A 295 19.41 -13.30 12.87
CA LYS A 295 18.14 -13.31 12.12
C LYS A 295 18.40 -13.16 10.63
N VAL A 296 17.56 -13.80 9.80
CA VAL A 296 17.58 -13.48 8.38
C VAL A 296 17.17 -12.02 8.19
N HIS A 297 17.77 -11.36 7.20
CA HIS A 297 17.66 -9.90 7.08
C HIS A 297 16.22 -9.41 6.84
N VAL A 298 15.33 -10.24 6.32
CA VAL A 298 13.96 -9.85 6.08
C VAL A 298 13.05 -10.03 7.30
N ASN A 299 13.61 -10.52 8.40
CA ASN A 299 12.87 -10.75 9.65
C ASN A 299 13.82 -10.45 10.81
N GLY A 300 14.19 -9.19 10.95
CA GLY A 300 15.23 -8.77 11.88
C GLY A 300 14.72 -8.44 13.27
N ILE A 301 15.63 -7.86 14.07
CA ILE A 301 15.34 -7.42 15.42
C ILE A 301 15.28 -5.89 15.43
N TRP A 302 14.24 -5.35 16.03
CA TRP A 302 14.11 -3.91 16.27
C TRP A 302 14.58 -3.62 17.69
N LEU A 303 15.63 -2.81 17.82
CA LEU A 303 16.22 -2.45 19.10
C LEU A 303 16.02 -0.97 19.35
N LYS A 304 15.54 -0.63 20.55
CA LYS A 304 15.30 0.77 20.90
C LYS A 304 15.65 1.01 22.36
N PHE A 305 16.40 2.08 22.64
CA PHE A 305 16.67 2.49 24.02
C PHE A 305 15.39 2.90 24.71
N GLN A 306 15.23 2.49 25.98
CA GLN A 306 14.05 2.81 26.76
C GLN A 306 14.10 4.27 27.22
N ASP A 307 12.92 4.85 27.34
CA ASP A 307 12.74 6.19 27.88
C ASP A 307 13.20 6.22 29.31
N LYS A 308 14.06 7.19 29.65
CA LYS A 308 14.57 7.43 31.02
C LYS A 308 15.34 6.27 31.64
N GLU A 309 15.73 5.31 30.81
CA GLU A 309 16.58 4.19 31.19
C GLU A 309 17.68 4.06 30.15
N PRO A 310 18.71 4.91 30.23
CA PRO A 310 19.67 5.02 29.13
C PRO A 310 20.52 3.79 28.90
N HIS A 311 20.51 2.82 29.81
CA HIS A 311 21.29 1.60 29.64
C HIS A 311 20.41 0.37 29.43
N LYS A 312 19.14 0.59 29.10
CA LYS A 312 18.22 -0.52 28.81
C LYS A 312 17.59 -0.35 27.45
N MET A 313 17.36 -1.47 26.78
CA MET A 313 16.72 -1.47 25.47
C MET A 313 15.59 -2.48 25.44
N ILE A 314 14.66 -2.25 24.52
CA ILE A 314 13.66 -3.25 24.18
C ILE A 314 14.02 -3.81 22.82
N ALA A 315 14.09 -5.14 22.73
CA ALA A 315 14.28 -5.87 21.48
C ALA A 315 12.94 -6.49 21.10
N SER A 316 12.48 -6.19 19.88
CA SER A 316 11.22 -6.71 19.35
C SER A 316 11.53 -7.55 18.13
N TYR A 317 11.07 -8.81 18.11
CA TYR A 317 11.28 -9.66 16.93
C TYR A 317 10.33 -10.84 16.94
N ARG A 318 10.21 -11.45 15.75
CA ARG A 318 9.36 -12.63 15.56
C ARG A 318 10.23 -13.82 15.11
N SER A 319 9.79 -15.00 15.46
CA SER A 319 10.45 -16.23 15.01
C SER A 319 10.31 -16.35 13.50
N ARG A 320 11.20 -17.13 12.88
CA ARG A 320 11.04 -17.45 11.47
C ARG A 320 9.78 -18.29 11.29
N GLY A 321 8.95 -17.93 10.30
CA GLY A 321 7.61 -18.49 10.17
C GLY A 321 6.55 -17.67 10.90
N TYR A 322 6.99 -16.72 11.74
CA TYR A 322 6.11 -15.71 12.34
C TYR A 322 5.06 -16.27 13.32
N LYS A 323 5.34 -17.40 13.94
CA LYS A 323 4.41 -18.00 14.91
C LYS A 323 4.58 -17.45 16.31
N GLU A 324 5.70 -16.75 16.57
CA GLU A 324 5.98 -16.20 17.89
C GLU A 324 6.45 -14.76 17.79
N GLN A 325 6.01 -13.92 18.71
CA GLN A 325 6.45 -12.52 18.86
C GLN A 325 7.08 -12.37 20.23
N PHE A 326 8.26 -11.74 20.29
CA PHE A 326 8.99 -11.51 21.52
C PHE A 326 9.22 -10.02 21.74
N LEU A 327 9.09 -9.57 23.01
CA LEU A 327 9.71 -8.33 23.50
C LEU A 327 10.66 -8.74 24.60
N LYS A 328 11.90 -8.29 24.51
CA LYS A 328 12.94 -8.65 25.47
C LYS A 328 13.57 -7.41 26.07
N UNK A 329 13.87 -7.27 27.13
CA UNK A 329 14.43 -6.31 27.78
C UNK A 329 15.78 -6.59 27.74
N VAL A 330 16.62 -5.84 27.43
CA VAL A 330 18.08 -5.92 27.36
C VAL A 330 18.67 -4.93 28.33
N ASP A 331 19.46 -5.43 29.26
CA ASP A 331 20.16 -4.60 30.27
C ASP A 331 21.62 -4.57 29.89
N LEU A 332 22.12 -3.40 29.45
CA LEU A 332 23.50 -3.28 28.98
C LEU A 332 24.50 -3.28 30.16
N ASP A 333 24.11 -2.77 31.31
CA ASP A 333 25.00 -2.80 32.48
C ASP A 333 25.20 -4.22 33.00
N GLU A 334 24.11 -4.98 33.08
CA GLU A 334 24.18 -6.36 33.59
C GLU A 334 24.52 -7.38 32.54
N GLU A 335 24.49 -6.97 31.25
CA GLU A 335 24.71 -7.85 30.11
C GLU A 335 23.72 -9.03 30.12
N THR A 336 22.45 -8.72 30.32
CA THR A 336 21.38 -9.73 30.38
C THR A 336 20.26 -9.44 29.37
N VAL A 337 19.57 -10.52 28.98
CA VAL A 337 18.37 -10.45 28.17
C VAL A 337 17.28 -11.19 28.94
N GLN A 338 16.19 -10.49 29.24
CA GLN A 338 15.07 -11.06 29.99
C GLN A 338 13.78 -10.99 29.17
N PRO A 339 12.92 -12.02 29.24
CA PRO A 339 11.62 -11.92 28.58
C PRO A 339 10.77 -10.80 29.22
N LEU A 340 10.09 -10.03 28.37
CA LEU A 340 9.12 -9.04 28.82
C LEU A 340 7.70 -9.43 28.38
N TYR A 341 7.58 -9.90 27.13
CA TYR A 341 6.29 -10.23 26.55
C TYR A 341 6.49 -11.30 25.49
N GLU A 342 5.59 -12.27 25.46
CA GLU A 342 5.59 -13.31 24.43
C GLU A 342 4.16 -13.55 23.96
N GLU A 343 4.05 -13.84 22.67
CA GLU A 343 2.77 -14.16 22.03
C GLU A 343 3.03 -15.29 21.04
N ALA A 344 2.12 -16.24 20.95
CA ALA A 344 2.28 -17.38 20.05
C ALA A 344 0.96 -17.73 19.38
N THR A 345 1.06 -18.30 18.18
CA THR A 345 -0.10 -18.71 17.40
C THR A 345 0.25 -19.95 16.58
N GLN A 346 -0.78 -20.67 16.14
CA GLN A 346 -0.59 -21.83 15.26
C GLN A 346 -0.37 -21.38 13.81
N THR A 347 -0.69 -20.15 13.47
CA THR A 347 -0.59 -19.61 12.11
C THR A 347 0.54 -18.60 12.02
N SER A 348 0.21 -17.31 11.91
CA SER A 348 1.25 -16.29 11.90
C SER A 348 0.77 -15.03 12.60
N ILE A 349 1.74 -14.32 13.19
CA ILE A 349 1.50 -13.06 13.85
C ILE A 349 1.79 -11.95 12.83
N ASP A 350 0.73 -11.36 12.30
CA ASP A 350 0.83 -10.31 11.30
C ASP A 350 0.61 -8.92 11.92
N ASN A 351 -0.32 -8.83 12.85
CA ASN A 351 -0.78 -7.54 13.39
C ASN A 351 -0.34 -7.36 14.84
N PHE A 352 0.95 -7.17 15.02
CA PHE A 352 1.49 -6.83 16.33
C PHE A 352 2.28 -5.54 16.24
N ASN A 353 2.06 -4.62 17.19
CA ASN A 353 3.00 -3.54 17.34
C ASN A 353 2.94 -3.00 18.77
N TYR A 354 3.98 -2.28 19.16
CA TYR A 354 4.04 -1.69 20.49
C TYR A 354 4.58 -0.28 20.41
N ARG A 355 4.22 0.51 21.41
CA ARG A 355 4.77 1.86 21.60
C ARG A 355 5.15 2.06 23.03
N GLU A 356 6.30 2.69 23.24
CA GLU A 356 6.67 3.22 24.54
C GLU A 356 6.29 4.70 24.57
N ILE A 357 5.58 5.11 25.63
CA ILE A 357 5.12 6.48 25.77
C ILE A 357 5.91 7.13 26.90
N GLU A 358 6.47 8.30 26.65
CA GLU A 358 7.28 9.00 27.65
C GLU A 358 6.49 9.20 28.93
N GLY A 359 7.09 8.77 30.06
CA GLY A 359 6.49 8.93 31.38
C GLY A 359 5.48 7.87 31.77
N TRP A 360 5.18 6.91 30.88
CA TRP A 360 4.25 5.83 31.22
C TRP A 360 5.00 4.59 31.68
N ASP A 361 4.43 3.89 32.68
CA ASP A 361 4.99 2.62 33.16
C ASP A 361 4.65 1.46 32.25
N ASP A 362 3.69 1.63 31.36
CA ASP A 362 3.20 0.58 30.51
C ASP A 362 3.49 0.89 29.02
N LEU A 363 3.81 -0.16 28.29
CA LEU A 363 3.81 -0.10 26.83
C LEU A 363 2.38 -0.22 26.34
N VAL A 364 2.07 0.46 25.23
CA VAL A 364 0.80 0.31 24.53
C VAL A 364 1.00 -0.73 23.42
N VAL A 365 0.20 -1.77 23.45
CA VAL A 365 0.38 -2.91 22.54
C VAL A 365 -0.91 -3.13 21.75
N LEU A 366 -0.75 -3.32 20.41
CA LEU A 366 -1.82 -3.82 19.55
C LEU A 366 -1.50 -5.27 19.21
N SER A 367 -2.47 -6.14 19.45
CA SER A 367 -2.25 -7.58 19.28
C SER A 367 -3.54 -8.31 18.96
N GLU A 368 -3.43 -9.38 18.17
CA GLU A 368 -4.52 -10.30 17.90
C GLU A 368 -4.47 -11.53 18.81
N ARG A 369 -3.84 -11.43 19.98
CA ARG A 369 -3.58 -12.56 20.86
C ARG A 369 -4.84 -13.30 21.30
N GLU A 370 -5.99 -12.64 21.26
CA GLU A 370 -7.29 -13.23 21.62
C GLU A 370 -8.22 -13.36 20.42
N GLY A 371 -7.69 -13.29 19.21
CA GLY A 371 -8.47 -13.54 17.99
C GLY A 371 -8.96 -12.30 17.27
N TRP A 372 -8.86 -11.14 17.91
CA TRP A 372 -9.23 -9.85 17.32
C TRP A 372 -8.15 -8.84 17.68
N LYS A 373 -7.87 -7.93 16.77
CA LYS A 373 -6.86 -6.90 17.02
C LYS A 373 -7.37 -5.93 18.08
N GLN A 374 -6.71 -5.89 19.22
CA GLN A 374 -7.17 -5.15 20.40
C GLN A 374 -6.01 -4.38 21.03
N LEU A 375 -6.35 -3.44 21.91
CA LEU A 375 -5.39 -2.65 22.69
C LEU A 375 -5.12 -3.29 24.04
N TYR A 376 -3.84 -3.35 24.38
CA TYR A 376 -3.38 -3.84 25.68
C TYR A 376 -2.34 -2.90 26.27
N LEU A 377 -2.17 -2.98 27.57
CA LEU A 377 -1.01 -2.39 28.26
C LEU A 377 -0.11 -3.52 28.73
N VAL A 378 1.19 -3.34 28.58
CA VAL A 378 2.18 -4.29 29.07
C VAL A 378 3.13 -3.50 29.98
N ASN A 379 3.16 -3.86 31.26
CA ASN A 379 4.01 -3.17 32.22
C ASN A 379 5.49 -3.41 31.89
N LYS A 380 6.27 -2.34 31.82
CA LYS A 380 7.66 -2.41 31.38
C LYS A 380 8.56 -3.19 32.33
N ASN A 381 8.17 -3.30 33.59
CA ASN A 381 8.99 -3.96 34.63
C ASN A 381 8.53 -5.39 34.88
N SER A 382 7.22 -5.59 35.05
CA SER A 382 6.69 -6.89 35.44
C SER A 382 6.21 -7.75 34.24
N GLY A 383 5.94 -7.11 33.11
CA GLY A 383 5.36 -7.80 31.96
C GLY A 383 3.86 -8.07 32.10
N LYS A 384 3.24 -7.54 33.17
CA LYS A 384 1.79 -7.74 33.35
C LYS A 384 1.01 -7.16 32.19
N ILE A 385 0.07 -7.95 31.65
CA ILE A 385 -0.75 -7.57 30.51
C ILE A 385 -2.14 -7.17 31.01
N THR A 386 -2.60 -5.99 30.60
CA THR A 386 -3.94 -5.49 30.93
C THR A 386 -4.67 -5.19 29.64
N SER A 387 -5.87 -5.74 29.49
CA SER A 387 -6.70 -5.48 28.30
C SER A 387 -7.35 -4.11 28.44
N LEU A 388 -7.22 -3.27 27.40
CA LEU A 388 -7.92 -1.97 27.37
C LEU A 388 -9.20 -2.04 26.56
N THR A 389 -9.22 -2.89 25.53
CA THR A 389 -10.41 -3.10 24.71
C THR A 389 -10.66 -4.59 24.64
N ASN A 390 -11.93 -4.98 24.44
CA ASN A 390 -12.29 -6.38 24.40
C ASN A 390 -13.60 -6.54 23.65
N GLY A 391 -13.63 -7.49 22.74
CA GLY A 391 -14.86 -7.78 21.99
C GLY A 391 -14.58 -8.28 20.60
N GLU A 392 -15.66 -8.57 19.89
CA GLU A 392 -15.60 -9.09 18.53
C GLU A 392 -15.60 -7.92 17.53
N PHE A 393 -14.53 -7.15 17.56
CA PHE A 393 -14.33 -6.01 16.67
C PHE A 393 -12.84 -5.79 16.48
N VAL A 394 -12.49 -4.95 15.50
CA VAL A 394 -11.10 -4.70 15.14
C VAL A 394 -10.71 -3.28 15.57
N VAL A 395 -9.66 -3.14 16.36
CA VAL A 395 -9.00 -1.87 16.58
C VAL A 395 -8.04 -1.66 15.40
N ASN A 396 -8.31 -0.66 14.54
CA ASN A 396 -7.51 -0.49 13.34
C ASN A 396 -6.20 0.22 13.59
N ASP A 397 -6.26 1.41 14.17
CA ASP A 397 -5.07 2.25 14.37
C ASP A 397 -5.19 3.06 15.65
N ILE A 398 -4.04 3.35 16.24
CA ILE A 398 -3.92 4.40 17.24
C ILE A 398 -3.65 5.69 16.47
N VAL A 399 -4.54 6.67 16.61
CA VAL A 399 -4.44 7.89 15.81
C VAL A 399 -3.92 9.07 16.61
N HIS A 400 -3.93 8.99 17.95
CA HIS A 400 -3.41 10.05 18.80
C HIS A 400 -3.26 9.52 20.22
N ILE A 401 -2.24 9.97 20.92
CA ILE A 401 -2.07 9.68 22.33
C ILE A 401 -1.90 11.00 23.08
N ASP A 402 -2.75 11.19 24.08
CA ASP A 402 -2.63 12.32 24.99
C ASP A 402 -1.78 11.84 26.15
N GLU A 403 -0.49 12.17 26.10
CA GLU A 403 0.48 11.63 27.05
C GLU A 403 0.19 12.09 28.48
N LYS A 404 -0.18 13.34 28.64
CA LYS A 404 -0.40 13.95 29.94
C LYS A 404 -1.66 13.42 30.64
N ASP A 405 -2.77 13.35 29.86
CA ASP A 405 -4.04 12.90 30.42
C ASP A 405 -4.19 11.39 30.36
N LYS A 406 -3.23 10.70 29.76
CA LYS A 406 -3.18 9.24 29.70
C LYS A 406 -4.41 8.67 28.99
N VAL A 407 -4.64 9.15 27.76
CA VAL A 407 -5.76 8.75 26.94
C VAL A 407 -5.24 8.34 25.56
N ILE A 408 -5.77 7.24 25.03
CA ILE A 408 -5.44 6.73 23.71
C ILE A 408 -6.65 6.93 22.80
N TYR A 409 -6.43 7.54 21.64
CA TYR A 409 -7.46 7.71 20.62
C TYR A 409 -7.22 6.70 19.52
N TYR A 410 -8.24 5.92 19.18
CA TYR A 410 -8.08 4.82 18.22
C TYR A 410 -9.31 4.71 17.36
N THR A 411 -9.12 4.15 16.16
CA THR A 411 -10.24 3.81 15.28
C THR A 411 -10.53 2.32 15.39
N ALA A 412 -11.80 1.98 15.29
CA ALA A 412 -12.22 0.58 15.39
C ALA A 412 -13.42 0.32 14.48
N SER A 413 -13.47 -0.91 13.96
CA SER A 413 -14.52 -1.36 13.07
C SER A 413 -15.25 -2.55 13.69
N GLY A 414 -16.57 -2.57 13.58
CA GLY A 414 -17.36 -3.71 14.04
C GLY A 414 -17.82 -3.66 15.48
N VAL A 415 -17.59 -2.55 16.17
CA VAL A 415 -18.05 -2.38 17.56
C VAL A 415 -19.58 -2.45 17.62
N ASP A 416 -20.25 -1.76 16.69
CA ASP A 416 -21.70 -1.84 16.55
C ASP A 416 -22.01 -2.95 15.53
N ALA A 417 -22.58 -4.04 16.01
CA ALA A 417 -22.86 -5.19 15.16
C ALA A 417 -23.89 -4.90 14.07
N ALA A 418 -24.67 -3.82 14.21
CA ALA A 418 -25.65 -3.44 13.20
C ALA A 418 -25.03 -2.71 12.01
N MET A 419 -23.78 -2.27 12.15
CA MET A 419 -23.08 -1.57 11.08
C MET A 419 -22.29 -2.53 10.20
N ASN A 420 -21.97 -2.07 8.99
CA ASN A 420 -21.04 -2.76 8.12
C ASN A 420 -19.71 -2.96 8.89
N PRO A 421 -19.19 -4.19 8.98
CA PRO A 421 -18.01 -4.44 9.83
C PRO A 421 -16.72 -3.81 9.30
N TYR A 422 -16.72 -3.26 8.09
CA TYR A 422 -15.53 -2.58 7.55
C TYR A 422 -15.50 -1.09 7.85
N HIS A 423 -16.63 -0.50 8.28
CA HIS A 423 -16.70 0.92 8.58
C HIS A 423 -16.15 1.18 9.98
N GLN A 424 -15.27 2.17 10.10
CA GLN A 424 -14.65 2.48 11.38
C GLN A 424 -15.18 3.78 11.97
N LYS A 425 -15.13 3.85 13.30
CA LYS A 425 -15.43 5.05 14.07
C LYS A 425 -14.24 5.34 14.97
N LEU A 426 -14.24 6.55 15.53
CA LEU A 426 -13.21 6.98 16.48
C LEU A 426 -13.69 6.80 17.92
N TYR A 427 -12.80 6.26 18.75
CA TYR A 427 -13.01 6.07 20.18
C TYR A 427 -11.80 6.60 20.93
N ARG A 428 -12.00 6.86 22.22
CA ARG A 428 -10.90 7.13 23.12
C ARG A 428 -11.01 6.19 24.32
N VAL A 429 -9.88 5.84 24.91
CA VAL A 429 -9.85 4.99 26.09
C VAL A 429 -8.81 5.53 27.07
N SER A 430 -9.18 5.60 28.36
CA SER A 430 -8.23 5.95 29.41
C SER A 430 -7.45 4.70 29.80
N LEU A 431 -6.33 4.89 30.52
CA LEU A 431 -5.56 3.76 31.01
C LEU A 431 -6.33 2.95 32.06
N LYS A 432 -7.41 3.48 32.61
CA LYS A 432 -8.31 2.75 33.49
C LYS A 432 -9.37 1.97 32.74
N GLY A 433 -9.38 2.06 31.41
CA GLY A 433 -10.29 1.30 30.58
C GLY A 433 -11.62 1.95 30.26
N LYS A 434 -11.78 3.24 30.56
CA LYS A 434 -13.02 3.96 30.27
C LYS A 434 -13.03 4.37 28.80
N ILE A 435 -14.03 3.89 28.05
CA ILE A 435 -14.13 4.09 26.60
C ILE A 435 -15.25 5.08 26.30
N LYS A 436 -14.98 5.98 25.33
CA LYS A 436 -16.00 6.92 24.83
C LYS A 436 -15.94 6.94 23.31
N GLU A 437 -17.12 6.87 22.68
CA GLU A 437 -17.25 7.01 21.22
C GLU A 437 -17.27 8.50 20.87
N LEU A 438 -16.49 8.89 19.87
CA LEU A 438 -16.38 10.31 19.49
C LEU A 438 -17.03 10.65 18.16
N THR A 439 -17.27 9.66 17.29
CA THR A 439 -17.86 9.89 15.98
C THR A 439 -19.02 8.92 15.79
N PRO A 440 -20.23 9.31 16.22
CA PRO A 440 -21.34 8.34 16.30
C PRO A 440 -22.04 8.01 15.00
N GLU A 441 -21.81 8.77 13.93
CA GLU A 441 -22.55 8.59 12.67
C GLU A 441 -22.28 7.22 12.06
N ASN A 442 -23.33 6.58 11.56
CA ASN A 442 -23.25 5.27 10.88
C ASN A 442 -22.63 5.45 9.50
N ALA A 443 -21.33 5.53 9.48
CA ALA A 443 -20.53 5.72 8.26
C ALA A 443 -19.08 5.37 8.60
N ASN A 444 -18.25 5.44 7.60
CA ASN A 444 -16.81 5.29 7.80
C ASN A 444 -16.19 6.65 8.11
N HIS A 445 -15.34 6.73 9.11
CA HIS A 445 -14.69 7.95 9.57
C HIS A 445 -13.19 7.85 9.35
N GLU A 446 -12.64 8.73 8.50
CA GLU A 446 -11.20 8.84 8.29
C GLU A 446 -10.70 10.00 9.15
N ILE A 447 -9.84 9.69 10.10
CA ILE A 447 -9.50 10.60 11.19
C ILE A 447 -8.08 11.12 11.03
N THR A 448 -7.89 12.44 11.17
CA THR A 448 -6.58 13.07 11.19
C THR A 448 -6.49 14.01 12.38
N PHE A 449 -5.55 13.70 13.30
CA PHE A 449 -5.30 14.55 14.45
C PHE A 449 -4.19 15.55 14.14
N PHE A 450 -4.29 16.71 14.77
CA PHE A 450 -3.21 17.71 14.77
C PHE A 450 -2.38 17.53 16.02
N GLU A 451 -1.10 17.88 15.93
CA GLU A 451 -0.14 17.54 16.97
C GLU A 451 -0.52 18.12 18.34
N ASP A 452 -0.83 19.40 18.40
CA ASP A 452 -1.06 20.08 19.68
C ASP A 452 -2.42 20.76 19.75
N ALA A 453 -3.36 20.36 18.94
CA ALA A 453 -4.67 21.01 18.90
C ALA A 453 -5.71 20.22 19.67
N ASP A 454 -6.75 20.92 20.11
CA ASP A 454 -7.91 20.30 20.76
C ASP A 454 -8.95 19.86 19.73
N TYR A 455 -8.56 19.71 18.47
CA TYR A 455 -9.47 19.45 17.36
C TYR A 455 -8.87 18.37 16.45
N PHE A 456 -9.75 17.74 15.70
CA PHE A 456 -9.32 16.80 14.66
C PHE A 456 -10.24 16.87 13.47
N VAL A 457 -9.79 16.34 12.36
CA VAL A 457 -10.55 16.31 11.12
C VAL A 457 -11.13 14.92 10.93
N ASP A 458 -12.40 14.87 10.52
CA ASP A 458 -13.11 13.63 10.25
C ASP A 458 -13.71 13.72 8.84
N ALA A 459 -13.27 12.83 7.95
CA ALA A 459 -13.88 12.68 6.63
C ALA A 459 -14.89 11.54 6.72
N ILE A 460 -16.17 11.91 6.69
CA ILE A 460 -17.29 10.99 6.89
C ILE A 460 -17.81 10.56 5.53
N SER A 461 -17.83 9.26 5.26
CA SER A 461 -18.36 8.77 3.98
C SER A 461 -18.62 7.28 4.03
N LYS A 462 -19.28 6.78 3.00
CA LYS A 462 -19.35 5.36 2.63
C LYS A 462 -19.78 5.31 1.16
N VAL A 463 -19.90 4.13 0.63
CA VAL A 463 -20.26 3.97 -0.78
C VAL A 463 -21.47 4.83 -1.15
N UNK A 464 -22.28 4.79 -0.48
CA UNK A 464 -23.51 5.39 -0.67
C UNK A 464 -23.64 6.74 -0.12
N GLN A 465 -22.50 7.21 0.33
CA GLN A 465 -22.61 8.52 1.01
C GLN A 465 -21.41 9.40 0.67
N PRO A 466 -21.58 10.43 -0.17
CA PRO A 466 -20.48 11.34 -0.52
C PRO A 466 -19.82 11.97 0.70
N THR A 467 -18.52 12.21 0.58
CA THR A 467 -17.68 12.66 1.68
C THR A 467 -18.12 14.02 2.22
N LYS A 468 -18.19 14.10 3.54
CA LYS A 468 -18.37 15.36 4.26
C LYS A 468 -17.18 15.47 5.20
N THR A 469 -16.34 16.48 5.02
CA THR A 469 -15.15 16.69 5.84
C THR A 469 -15.43 17.74 6.89
N VAL A 470 -15.28 17.37 8.16
CA VAL A 470 -15.64 18.23 9.29
C VAL A 470 -14.49 18.35 10.27
N LEU A 471 -14.52 19.45 11.02
CA LEU A 471 -13.66 19.67 12.17
C LEU A 471 -14.44 19.32 13.43
N ARG A 472 -13.85 18.53 14.32
CA ARG A 472 -14.48 18.09 15.57
C ARG A 472 -13.64 18.45 16.77
N SER A 473 -14.33 18.64 17.89
CA SER A 473 -13.67 18.82 19.18
C SER A 473 -13.11 17.48 19.66
N LYS A 474 -11.86 17.47 20.11
CA LYS A 474 -11.24 16.30 20.69
C LYS A 474 -11.91 15.90 22.02
N LYS A 475 -12.44 16.86 22.74
CA LYS A 475 -13.02 16.64 24.06
C LYS A 475 -14.29 15.77 24.01
N ASN A 476 -15.19 16.05 23.08
CA ASN A 476 -16.49 15.38 23.05
C ASN A 476 -16.92 14.87 21.68
N GLY A 477 -16.10 15.11 20.66
CA GLY A 477 -16.41 14.68 19.30
C GLY A 477 -17.41 15.55 18.56
N LYS A 478 -17.87 16.63 19.15
CA LYS A 478 -18.85 17.50 18.48
C LYS A 478 -18.27 18.15 17.25
N ILE A 479 -19.06 18.24 16.18
CA ILE A 479 -18.68 18.94 14.97
C ILE A 479 -18.69 20.44 15.26
N THR A 480 -17.53 21.10 15.03
CA THR A 480 -17.42 22.55 15.23
C THR A 480 -17.45 23.32 13.91
N ALA A 481 -17.12 22.68 12.80
CA ALA A 481 -17.19 23.32 11.49
C ALA A 481 -17.31 22.25 10.42
N THR A 482 -18.06 22.56 9.36
CA THR A 482 -18.07 21.74 8.16
C THR A 482 -17.14 22.41 7.15
N LEU A 483 -16.11 21.67 6.71
CA LEU A 483 -15.08 22.24 5.85
C LEU A 483 -15.48 22.14 4.38
N THR A 484 -15.72 20.92 3.90
CA THR A 484 -16.14 20.68 2.51
C THR A 484 -17.18 19.57 2.48
N THR A 485 -17.97 19.57 1.40
CA THR A 485 -18.90 18.49 1.10
C THR A 485 -18.68 18.08 -0.36
N ALA A 486 -18.58 16.80 -0.61
CA ALA A 486 -18.38 16.31 -1.97
C ALA A 486 -19.56 16.70 -2.86
N ASN A 487 -19.24 17.13 -4.08
CA ASN A 487 -20.25 17.52 -5.07
C ASN A 487 -20.21 16.53 -6.23
N THR A 488 -21.28 15.78 -6.40
CA THR A 488 -21.41 14.75 -7.43
C THR A 488 -22.41 15.16 -8.52
N ALA A 489 -22.88 16.40 -8.53
CA ALA A 489 -23.97 16.82 -9.41
C ALA A 489 -23.65 16.58 -10.88
N GLN A 490 -22.43 16.87 -11.31
CA GLN A 490 -22.05 16.71 -12.71
C GLN A 490 -22.11 15.25 -13.16
N ILE A 491 -21.52 14.34 -12.39
CA ILE A 491 -21.52 12.93 -12.80
C ILE A 491 -22.91 12.31 -12.68
N GLU A 492 -23.72 12.75 -11.71
CA GLU A 492 -25.11 12.30 -11.62
C GLU A 492 -25.90 12.71 -12.86
N ALA A 493 -25.68 13.93 -13.35
CA ALA A 493 -26.32 14.40 -14.58
C ALA A 493 -25.90 13.58 -15.80
N GLU A 494 -24.73 12.96 -15.76
CA GLU A 494 -24.24 12.09 -16.83
C GLU A 494 -24.80 10.68 -16.74
N GLY A 495 -25.55 10.35 -15.68
CA GLY A 495 -26.12 9.03 -15.50
C GLY A 495 -25.38 8.13 -14.54
N TRP A 496 -24.46 8.68 -13.81
CA TRP A 496 -23.70 7.89 -12.86
C TRP A 496 -24.55 7.46 -11.67
N UNK A 497 -24.45 6.31 -11.32
CA UNK A 497 -25.14 5.74 -10.23
C UNK A 497 -24.18 5.33 -9.28
N MET A 498 -24.49 5.37 -8.05
CA MET A 498 -23.59 4.87 -7.00
C MET A 498 -23.44 3.36 -7.11
N PRO A 499 -22.27 2.82 -6.81
CA PRO A 499 -22.11 1.36 -6.74
C PRO A 499 -23.08 0.78 -5.73
N GLU A 500 -23.41 -0.49 -5.92
CA GLU A 500 -24.31 -1.20 -5.00
C GLU A 500 -23.49 -2.13 -4.10
N VAL A 501 -23.84 -2.12 -2.82
CA VAL A 501 -23.22 -2.99 -1.82
C VAL A 501 -24.10 -4.22 -1.67
N PHE A 502 -23.47 -5.39 -1.52
CA PHE A 502 -24.20 -6.63 -1.28
C PHE A 502 -23.47 -7.48 -0.24
N THR A 503 -24.22 -8.40 0.34
CA THR A 503 -23.66 -9.33 1.31
C THR A 503 -24.27 -10.72 1.04
N LEU A 504 -23.48 -11.74 1.33
CA LEU A 504 -23.97 -13.11 1.26
C LEU A 504 -23.15 -13.95 2.25
N THR A 505 -23.59 -15.16 2.47
CA THR A 505 -22.87 -16.06 3.35
C THR A 505 -21.65 -16.64 2.62
N GLY A 506 -20.52 -16.67 3.32
CA GLY A 506 -19.29 -17.16 2.75
C GLY A 506 -19.23 -18.67 2.58
N LYS A 507 -18.11 -19.16 2.08
CA LYS A 507 -17.93 -20.58 1.77
C LYS A 507 -17.98 -21.48 3.01
N ASP A 508 -17.89 -20.91 4.21
CA ASP A 508 -18.07 -21.66 5.47
C ASP A 508 -19.54 -21.84 5.83
N ASP A 509 -20.46 -21.34 5.02
CA ASP A 509 -21.90 -21.38 5.21
C ASP A 509 -22.39 -20.67 6.47
N LYS A 510 -21.59 -19.73 7.00
CA LYS A 510 -22.04 -18.97 8.19
C LYS A 510 -21.57 -17.54 8.24
N THR A 511 -20.37 -17.21 7.76
CA THR A 511 -19.81 -15.87 7.92
C THR A 511 -20.29 -14.94 6.81
N PRO A 512 -20.82 -13.75 7.13
CA PRO A 512 -21.19 -12.79 6.08
C PRO A 512 -19.93 -12.26 5.38
N ILE A 513 -19.97 -12.25 4.07
CA ILE A 513 -18.94 -11.59 3.26
C ILE A 513 -19.59 -10.44 2.50
N TYR A 514 -18.78 -9.46 2.13
CA TYR A 514 -19.26 -8.21 1.59
C TYR A 514 -18.60 -7.92 0.25
N GLY A 515 -19.37 -7.31 -0.63
CA GLY A 515 -18.84 -6.85 -1.90
C GLY A 515 -19.59 -5.64 -2.39
N ALA A 516 -19.11 -5.10 -3.49
CA ALA A 516 -19.77 -3.99 -4.16
C ALA A 516 -19.62 -4.20 -5.66
N PHE A 517 -20.56 -3.64 -6.43
CA PHE A 517 -20.42 -3.70 -7.87
C PHE A 517 -20.77 -2.37 -8.52
N TRP A 518 -20.12 -2.11 -9.64
CA TRP A 518 -20.21 -0.89 -10.43
C TRP A 518 -20.90 -1.18 -11.76
N LYS A 519 -21.74 -0.24 -12.19
CA LYS A 519 -22.45 -0.32 -13.47
C LYS A 519 -21.95 0.79 -14.39
N PRO A 520 -22.01 0.60 -15.72
CA PRO A 520 -21.65 1.69 -16.61
C PRO A 520 -22.59 2.90 -16.43
N VAL A 521 -22.08 4.10 -16.75
CA VAL A 521 -22.94 5.30 -16.69
C VAL A 521 -24.10 5.22 -17.66
N ASN A 522 -23.97 4.49 -18.76
CA ASN A 522 -25.05 4.27 -19.72
C ASN A 522 -25.79 2.96 -19.45
N PHE A 523 -25.90 2.60 -18.18
CA PHE A 523 -26.50 1.33 -17.79
C PHE A 523 -27.90 1.16 -18.36
N ASP A 524 -28.15 -0.02 -18.93
CA ASP A 524 -29.43 -0.40 -19.53
C ASP A 524 -29.82 -1.76 -18.94
N SER A 525 -30.83 -1.80 -18.08
CA SER A 525 -31.22 -3.02 -17.37
C SER A 525 -31.77 -4.11 -18.29
N SER A 526 -32.08 -3.76 -19.54
CA SER A 526 -32.54 -4.76 -20.50
C SER A 526 -31.38 -5.53 -21.18
N LYS A 527 -30.13 -5.05 -21.00
CA LYS A 527 -28.96 -5.70 -21.54
C LYS A 527 -28.33 -6.64 -20.53
N LYS A 528 -27.49 -7.56 -21.00
CA LYS A 528 -26.67 -8.41 -20.13
C LYS A 528 -25.22 -7.96 -20.27
N TYR A 529 -24.59 -7.74 -19.11
CA TYR A 529 -23.22 -7.25 -19.05
C TYR A 529 -22.28 -8.32 -18.53
N PRO A 530 -21.13 -8.51 -19.18
CA PRO A 530 -20.11 -9.38 -18.59
C PRO A 530 -19.61 -8.79 -17.27
N VAL A 531 -19.03 -9.64 -16.41
CA VAL A 531 -18.55 -9.25 -15.10
C VAL A 531 -17.04 -9.26 -15.11
N ILE A 532 -16.43 -8.25 -14.51
CA ILE A 532 -14.99 -8.23 -14.26
C ILE A 532 -14.75 -8.18 -12.75
N ASP A 533 -13.98 -9.12 -12.26
CA ASP A 533 -13.59 -9.22 -10.84
C ASP A 533 -12.29 -8.43 -10.66
N ALA A 534 -12.37 -7.30 -9.96
CA ALA A 534 -11.19 -6.48 -9.65
C ALA A 534 -10.61 -7.00 -8.35
N THR A 535 -9.60 -7.84 -8.42
CA THR A 535 -9.21 -8.67 -7.29
C THR A 535 -7.86 -8.35 -6.69
N TYR A 536 -7.77 -8.54 -5.39
CA TYR A 536 -6.54 -8.61 -4.60
C TYR A 536 -6.89 -9.33 -3.31
N THR A 537 -6.67 -10.64 -3.27
CA THR A 537 -7.14 -11.44 -2.14
C THR A 537 -6.07 -11.76 -1.11
N GLY A 538 -4.94 -11.03 -1.14
CA GLY A 538 -3.89 -11.24 -0.16
C GLY A 538 -4.40 -11.03 1.27
N PRO A 539 -3.96 -11.85 2.22
CA PRO A 539 -4.50 -11.77 3.57
C PRO A 539 -4.09 -10.51 4.35
N HIS A 540 -3.17 -9.73 3.80
CA HIS A 540 -2.73 -8.48 4.43
C HIS A 540 -3.54 -7.26 4.00
N THR A 541 -4.51 -7.41 3.09
CA THR A 541 -5.31 -6.29 2.57
C THR A 541 -6.78 -6.64 2.55
N GLN A 542 -7.57 -5.62 2.24
CA GLN A 542 -9.02 -5.73 2.14
C GLN A 542 -9.48 -4.84 0.98
N ARG A 543 -10.49 -5.28 0.22
CA ARG A 543 -10.92 -4.60 -1.02
C ARG A 543 -12.32 -4.02 -0.97
N PHE A 544 -13.13 -4.38 0.02
CA PHE A 544 -14.45 -3.78 0.13
C PHE A 544 -14.30 -2.25 0.18
N PRO A 545 -15.02 -1.49 -0.64
CA PRO A 545 -14.88 -0.04 -0.63
C PRO A 545 -15.52 0.55 0.62
N ARG A 546 -14.70 1.08 1.52
CA ARG A 546 -15.17 1.64 2.78
C ARG A 546 -15.55 3.12 2.65
N THR A 547 -14.98 3.81 1.67
CA THR A 547 -15.12 5.25 1.55
C THR A 547 -15.76 5.60 0.23
N PHE A 548 -16.31 6.82 0.16
CA PHE A 548 -16.84 7.32 -1.09
C PHE A 548 -15.75 7.45 -2.16
N SER A 549 -14.53 7.80 -1.77
CA SER A 549 -13.45 7.89 -2.74
C SER A 549 -13.18 6.52 -3.38
N GLN A 550 -13.26 5.45 -2.60
CA GLN A 550 -13.12 4.10 -3.15
C GLN A 550 -14.31 3.71 -4.01
N ALA A 551 -15.48 4.28 -3.73
CA ALA A 551 -16.66 4.05 -4.54
C ALA A 551 -16.53 4.61 -5.96
N LEU A 552 -15.59 5.52 -6.18
CA LEU A 552 -15.34 6.05 -7.52
C LEU A 552 -14.33 5.21 -8.31
N SER A 553 -13.62 4.32 -7.65
CA SER A 553 -12.70 3.42 -8.35
C SER A 553 -13.51 2.43 -9.20
N ASN A 554 -12.87 1.80 -10.17
CA ASN A 554 -13.50 0.82 -11.05
C ASN A 554 -14.58 1.38 -11.98
N GLN A 555 -14.98 2.63 -11.84
CA GLN A 555 -16.02 3.20 -12.70
C GLN A 555 -15.56 3.27 -14.15
N ALA A 556 -14.30 3.64 -14.37
CA ALA A 556 -13.76 3.73 -15.73
C ALA A 556 -13.89 2.39 -16.47
N MET A 557 -13.51 1.32 -15.80
CA MET A 557 -13.61 -0.02 -16.38
C MET A 557 -15.07 -0.39 -16.64
N ALA A 558 -15.96 -0.07 -15.70
CA ALA A 558 -17.39 -0.36 -15.87
C ALA A 558 -17.94 0.36 -17.09
N ASN A 559 -17.51 1.61 -17.32
CA ASN A 559 -17.98 2.41 -18.43
C ASN A 559 -17.66 1.84 -19.80
N LEU A 560 -16.71 0.90 -19.86
CA LEU A 560 -16.43 0.18 -21.13
C LEU A 560 -17.54 -0.80 -21.49
N GLY A 561 -18.41 -1.15 -20.53
CA GLY A 561 -19.52 -2.06 -20.79
C GLY A 561 -19.54 -3.28 -19.88
N PHE A 562 -19.04 -3.14 -18.67
CA PHE A 562 -18.92 -4.25 -17.71
C PHE A 562 -19.60 -3.94 -16.40
N ILE A 563 -20.04 -4.99 -15.71
CA ILE A 563 -20.29 -4.93 -14.28
C ILE A 563 -18.94 -5.26 -13.63
N VAL A 564 -18.41 -4.34 -12.83
CA VAL A 564 -17.15 -4.60 -12.11
C VAL A 564 -17.48 -4.92 -10.66
N VAL A 565 -16.86 -5.96 -10.10
CA VAL A 565 -17.10 -6.35 -8.71
C VAL A 565 -15.81 -6.28 -7.91
N ALA A 566 -15.94 -5.94 -6.62
CA ALA A 566 -14.87 -6.02 -5.64
C ALA A 566 -15.42 -6.76 -4.43
N ILE A 567 -14.73 -7.81 -4.01
CA ILE A 567 -15.26 -8.74 -3.02
C ILE A 567 -14.17 -9.07 -2.00
N ASP A 568 -14.55 -9.14 -0.72
CA ASP A 568 -13.67 -9.67 0.31
C ASP A 568 -14.25 -11.00 0.81
N GLY A 569 -13.71 -12.08 0.29
CA GLY A 569 -14.04 -13.41 0.77
C GLY A 569 -13.26 -13.75 2.03
N LEU A 570 -13.60 -14.89 2.63
CA LEU A 570 -12.87 -15.41 3.80
C LEU A 570 -11.39 -15.55 3.48
N GLY A 571 -10.56 -14.86 4.25
CA GLY A 571 -9.11 -14.93 4.09
C GLY A 571 -8.42 -13.58 3.91
N THR A 572 -9.19 -12.49 3.82
CA THR A 572 -8.59 -11.14 3.70
C THR A 572 -8.53 -10.46 5.07
N ALA A 573 -7.94 -9.27 5.10
CA ALA A 573 -7.76 -8.49 6.33
C ALA A 573 -9.03 -7.71 6.68
N GLY A 574 -9.02 -7.09 7.84
CA GLY A 574 -10.09 -6.17 8.26
C GLY A 574 -11.16 -6.80 9.11
N ARG A 575 -11.04 -8.09 9.40
CA ARG A 575 -12.00 -8.83 10.22
C ARG A 575 -11.22 -9.57 11.33
N SER A 576 -11.76 -10.66 11.83
CA SER A 576 -11.10 -11.44 12.87
C SER A 576 -9.84 -12.13 12.35
N LYS A 577 -8.97 -12.54 13.27
CA LYS A 577 -7.81 -13.36 12.90
C LYS A 577 -8.26 -14.66 12.24
N ALA A 578 -9.32 -15.29 12.75
CA ALA A 578 -9.84 -16.52 12.14
C ALA A 578 -10.31 -16.31 10.71
N PHE A 579 -10.91 -15.15 10.42
CA PHE A 579 -11.34 -14.80 9.07
C PHE A 579 -10.12 -14.75 8.13
N ARG A 580 -9.06 -14.04 8.55
CA ARG A 580 -7.84 -13.93 7.73
C ARG A 580 -7.12 -15.26 7.61
N ASP A 581 -7.10 -16.05 8.67
CA ASP A 581 -6.35 -17.31 8.72
C ASP A 581 -6.92 -18.39 7.79
N VAL A 582 -8.10 -18.17 7.21
CA VAL A 582 -8.61 -19.07 6.17
C VAL A 582 -7.63 -19.15 5.00
N SER A 583 -6.88 -18.06 4.75
CA SER A 583 -5.85 -18.03 3.69
C SER A 583 -4.54 -18.71 4.09
N TYR A 584 -4.33 -18.99 5.36
CA TYR A 584 -3.05 -19.52 5.82
C TYR A 584 -2.80 -20.89 5.20
N MET A 585 -1.64 -21.04 4.52
CA MET A 585 -1.28 -22.23 3.77
C MET A 585 -2.27 -22.61 2.67
N ASN A 586 -3.11 -21.66 2.26
CA ASN A 586 -4.26 -21.94 1.38
C ASN A 586 -4.55 -20.77 0.46
N MET A 587 -3.49 -20.13 -0.04
CA MET A 587 -3.62 -18.91 -0.84
C MET A 587 -4.43 -19.18 -2.10
N GLY A 588 -5.34 -18.28 -2.40
CA GLY A 588 -6.21 -18.36 -3.58
C GLY A 588 -7.55 -19.02 -3.33
N ASP A 589 -7.71 -19.71 -2.20
CA ASP A 589 -8.97 -20.42 -1.93
C ASP A 589 -10.14 -19.45 -1.74
N ASN A 590 -9.91 -18.22 -1.31
CA ASN A 590 -10.99 -17.25 -1.15
C ASN A 590 -11.61 -16.81 -2.47
N LEU A 591 -11.03 -17.17 -3.60
CA LEU A 591 -11.67 -16.96 -4.89
C LEU A 591 -12.99 -17.76 -5.01
N ARG A 592 -13.16 -18.84 -4.23
CA ARG A 592 -14.45 -19.55 -4.17
C ARG A 592 -15.57 -18.60 -3.76
N ASP A 593 -15.30 -17.73 -2.80
CA ASP A 593 -16.28 -16.72 -2.40
C ASP A 593 -16.57 -15.75 -3.52
N HIS A 594 -15.58 -15.42 -4.34
CA HIS A 594 -15.78 -14.57 -5.52
C HIS A 594 -16.70 -15.26 -6.53
N VAL A 595 -16.45 -16.54 -6.81
CA VAL A 595 -17.29 -17.32 -7.71
C VAL A 595 -18.72 -17.34 -7.19
N ASN A 596 -18.90 -17.64 -5.91
CA ASN A 596 -20.23 -17.70 -5.30
C ASN A 596 -20.94 -16.36 -5.35
N ALA A 597 -20.19 -15.26 -5.11
CA ALA A 597 -20.77 -13.92 -5.12
C ALA A 597 -21.24 -13.52 -6.51
N ILE A 598 -20.44 -13.81 -7.52
CA ILE A 598 -20.80 -13.46 -8.89
C ILE A 598 -22.00 -14.29 -9.35
N ASN A 599 -22.05 -15.57 -9.00
CA ASN A 599 -23.20 -16.40 -9.29
C ASN A 599 -24.46 -15.89 -8.57
N TYR A 600 -24.31 -15.45 -7.33
CA TYR A 600 -25.41 -14.83 -6.57
C TYR A 600 -25.96 -13.61 -7.31
N LEU A 601 -25.06 -12.72 -7.77
CA LEU A 601 -25.49 -11.53 -8.52
C LEU A 601 -26.16 -11.92 -9.84
N GLY A 602 -25.66 -12.95 -10.52
CA GLY A 602 -26.24 -13.42 -11.77
C GLY A 602 -27.65 -13.99 -11.62
N LYS A 603 -27.94 -14.60 -10.48
CA LYS A 603 -29.29 -15.10 -10.17
C LYS A 603 -30.22 -13.96 -9.76
N LYS A 604 -29.68 -12.96 -9.05
CA LYS A 604 -30.48 -11.87 -8.53
C LYS A 604 -30.84 -10.84 -9.60
N TYR A 605 -29.92 -10.59 -10.54
CA TYR A 605 -30.08 -9.52 -11.54
C TYR A 605 -29.96 -10.09 -12.94
N ALA A 606 -31.01 -9.92 -13.76
CA ALA A 606 -30.99 -10.39 -15.14
C ALA A 606 -29.90 -9.76 -15.99
N TYR A 607 -29.46 -8.55 -15.63
CA TYR A 607 -28.44 -7.84 -16.37
C TYR A 607 -27.02 -8.30 -16.07
N VAL A 608 -26.81 -9.13 -15.06
CA VAL A 608 -25.49 -9.66 -14.73
C VAL A 608 -25.30 -11.00 -15.45
N ASP A 609 -24.28 -11.08 -16.32
CA ASP A 609 -24.01 -12.30 -17.07
C ASP A 609 -22.88 -13.11 -16.42
N ALA A 610 -23.26 -14.02 -15.55
CA ALA A 610 -22.29 -14.87 -14.85
C ALA A 610 -21.65 -15.94 -15.74
N GLU A 611 -22.03 -16.00 -17.02
CA GLU A 611 -21.39 -16.88 -18.01
C GLU A 611 -20.21 -16.19 -18.72
N ARG A 612 -20.04 -14.90 -18.56
CA ARG A 612 -18.93 -14.15 -19.15
C ARG A 612 -18.24 -13.36 -18.05
N VAL A 613 -17.26 -14.02 -17.39
CA VAL A 613 -16.56 -13.43 -16.22
C VAL A 613 -15.08 -13.30 -16.53
N GLY A 614 -14.57 -12.10 -16.30
CA GLY A 614 -13.14 -11.82 -16.36
C GLY A 614 -12.60 -11.42 -15.00
N ILE A 615 -11.28 -11.32 -14.90
CA ILE A 615 -10.61 -10.98 -13.65
C ILE A 615 -9.29 -10.30 -13.95
N PHE A 616 -8.93 -9.30 -13.14
CA PHE A 616 -7.61 -8.70 -13.23
C PHE A 616 -7.09 -8.36 -11.84
N GLY A 617 -5.77 -8.30 -11.73
CA GLY A 617 -5.12 -7.90 -10.51
C GLY A 617 -3.64 -7.71 -10.72
N HIS A 618 -3.02 -7.09 -9.71
CA HIS A 618 -1.61 -6.71 -9.74
C HIS A 618 -0.92 -7.28 -8.50
N SER A 619 0.30 -7.78 -8.65
CA SER A 619 1.10 -8.30 -7.54
C SER A 619 0.42 -9.55 -6.96
N ALA A 620 0.01 -9.55 -5.68
CA ALA A 620 -0.78 -10.65 -5.13
C ALA A 620 -2.10 -10.79 -5.91
N GLY A 621 -2.64 -9.68 -6.41
CA GLY A 621 -3.78 -9.71 -7.31
C GLY A 621 -3.46 -10.34 -8.66
N GLY A 622 -2.22 -10.19 -9.12
CA GLY A 622 -1.76 -10.88 -10.33
C GLY A 622 -1.69 -12.38 -10.13
N PHE A 623 -1.21 -12.81 -8.98
CA PHE A 623 -1.31 -14.23 -8.61
C PHE A 623 -2.78 -14.66 -8.68
N ASP A 624 -3.68 -13.88 -8.04
CA ASP A 624 -5.10 -14.22 -7.99
C ASP A 624 -5.71 -14.35 -9.38
N ALA A 625 -5.42 -13.40 -10.27
CA ALA A 625 -6.05 -13.39 -11.59
C ALA A 625 -5.65 -14.63 -12.38
N ALA A 626 -4.36 -14.97 -12.39
CA ALA A 626 -3.91 -16.19 -13.04
C ALA A 626 -4.46 -17.42 -12.34
N HIS A 627 -4.44 -17.43 -11.00
CA HIS A 627 -4.95 -18.56 -10.21
C HIS A 627 -6.42 -18.83 -10.52
N ALA A 628 -7.21 -17.75 -10.66
CA ALA A 628 -8.64 -17.89 -10.94
C ALA A 628 -8.91 -18.62 -12.26
N VAL A 629 -8.18 -18.23 -13.31
CA VAL A 629 -8.42 -18.82 -14.63
C VAL A 629 -7.85 -20.25 -14.71
N LEU A 630 -6.98 -20.61 -13.76
CA LEU A 630 -6.41 -21.96 -13.68
C LEU A 630 -7.17 -22.87 -12.72
N ALA A 631 -7.62 -22.34 -11.59
CA ALA A 631 -8.34 -23.11 -10.58
C ALA A 631 -9.84 -23.22 -10.87
N PHE A 632 -10.41 -22.24 -11.56
CA PHE A 632 -11.83 -22.20 -11.94
C PHE A 632 -11.94 -21.94 -13.45
N PRO A 633 -11.40 -22.85 -14.26
CA PRO A 633 -11.28 -22.58 -15.70
C PRO A 633 -12.61 -22.56 -16.44
N ASP A 634 -13.66 -23.16 -15.89
CA ASP A 634 -14.98 -23.12 -16.50
C ASP A 634 -15.74 -21.86 -16.14
N PHE A 635 -15.30 -21.13 -15.12
CA PHE A 635 -15.99 -19.94 -14.63
C PHE A 635 -15.33 -18.65 -15.14
N TYR A 636 -14.04 -18.50 -14.90
CA TYR A 636 -13.29 -17.30 -15.35
C TYR A 636 -12.81 -17.52 -16.77
N LYS A 637 -13.26 -16.65 -17.69
CA LYS A 637 -13.01 -16.80 -19.11
C LYS A 637 -11.83 -15.98 -19.61
N VAL A 638 -11.52 -14.85 -18.95
CA VAL A 638 -10.46 -13.93 -19.38
C VAL A 638 -9.76 -13.39 -18.14
N ALA A 639 -8.44 -13.43 -18.13
CA ALA A 639 -7.67 -12.89 -17.01
C ALA A 639 -6.52 -12.02 -17.51
N VAL A 640 -6.27 -10.91 -16.80
CA VAL A 640 -5.06 -10.11 -16.96
C VAL A 640 -4.32 -10.13 -15.63
N ALA A 641 -3.15 -10.75 -15.63
CA ALA A 641 -2.37 -10.99 -14.41
C ALA A 641 -1.08 -10.19 -14.49
N SER A 642 -0.99 -9.13 -13.68
CA SER A 642 0.13 -8.19 -13.71
C SER A 642 1.05 -8.40 -12.50
N SER A 643 2.35 -8.58 -12.77
CA SER A 643 3.40 -8.67 -11.76
C SER A 643 3.11 -9.70 -10.68
N GLY A 644 2.59 -10.85 -11.09
CA GLY A 644 2.12 -11.87 -10.16
C GLY A 644 3.24 -12.74 -9.60
N ASP A 645 3.12 -13.04 -8.30
CA ASP A 645 4.01 -13.98 -7.62
C ASP A 645 3.45 -15.40 -7.76
N HIS A 646 3.58 -15.94 -8.96
CA HIS A 646 2.87 -17.15 -9.37
C HIS A 646 3.26 -18.42 -8.63
N ASP A 647 4.44 -18.41 -8.01
CA ASP A 647 4.88 -19.50 -7.14
C ASP A 647 5.57 -18.89 -5.93
N PHE A 648 5.06 -19.15 -4.74
CA PHE A 648 5.53 -18.47 -3.54
C PHE A 648 6.93 -18.89 -3.11
N ARG A 649 7.46 -19.99 -3.64
CA ARG A 649 8.85 -20.35 -3.42
C ARG A 649 9.83 -19.41 -4.11
N MET A 650 9.34 -18.64 -5.09
CA MET A 650 10.14 -17.67 -5.86
C MET A 650 10.01 -16.25 -5.33
N GLU A 651 9.18 -16.05 -4.31
CA GLU A 651 8.93 -14.75 -3.73
C GLU A 651 9.96 -14.45 -2.63
N LYS A 652 9.94 -13.23 -2.13
CA LYS A 652 10.80 -12.86 -1.01
C LYS A 652 10.42 -13.65 0.25
N ALA A 653 11.40 -13.95 1.09
CA ALA A 653 11.19 -14.92 2.15
C ALA A 653 10.18 -14.50 3.22
N TRP A 654 9.97 -13.18 3.45
CA TRP A 654 9.09 -12.80 4.58
C TRP A 654 7.60 -13.01 4.26
N TRP A 655 7.13 -12.57 3.10
CA TRP A 655 5.69 -12.57 2.80
C TRP A 655 5.13 -13.99 2.70
N PRO A 656 5.70 -14.88 1.88
CA PRO A 656 5.17 -16.24 1.83
C PRO A 656 5.39 -17.03 3.12
N GLU A 657 6.49 -16.81 3.83
CA GLU A 657 6.67 -17.55 5.08
C GLU A 657 5.63 -17.16 6.12
N MET A 658 5.14 -15.93 6.06
CA MET A 658 4.08 -15.50 6.94
C MET A 658 2.74 -16.16 6.59
N TYR A 659 2.43 -16.32 5.31
CA TYR A 659 1.11 -16.76 4.88
C TYR A 659 1.06 -18.20 4.37
N MET A 660 2.19 -18.76 3.98
CA MET A 660 2.27 -20.15 3.52
C MET A 660 3.06 -21.04 4.49
N GLY A 661 3.66 -20.43 5.51
CA GLY A 661 4.38 -21.16 6.54
C GLY A 661 5.84 -21.41 6.26
N TYR A 662 6.55 -21.85 7.29
CA TYR A 662 7.96 -22.17 7.25
C TYR A 662 8.19 -23.43 8.11
N PRO A 663 8.97 -24.40 7.62
CA PRO A 663 9.67 -24.46 6.32
C PRO A 663 8.73 -24.73 5.15
N VAL A 664 9.28 -24.60 3.94
CA VAL A 664 8.55 -24.90 2.71
C VAL A 664 8.09 -26.36 2.74
N ASP A 665 6.81 -26.56 2.41
CA ASP A 665 6.27 -27.91 2.32
C ASP A 665 5.41 -28.05 1.06
N GLU A 666 4.69 -29.18 0.95
CA GLU A 666 3.92 -29.51 -0.24
C GLU A 666 2.80 -28.52 -0.55
N ARG A 667 2.36 -27.70 0.43
CA ARG A 667 1.29 -26.74 0.19
C ARG A 667 1.72 -25.63 -0.76
N TYR A 668 3.01 -25.28 -0.76
CA TYR A 668 3.51 -24.32 -1.74
C TYR A 668 3.31 -24.84 -3.16
N GLU A 669 3.52 -26.14 -3.37
CA GLU A 669 3.28 -26.76 -4.68
C GLU A 669 1.80 -26.77 -5.04
N GLU A 670 0.94 -27.08 -4.07
CA GLU A 670 -0.49 -27.21 -4.29
C GLU A 670 -1.16 -25.92 -4.75
N VAL A 671 -0.68 -24.76 -4.27
CA VAL A 671 -1.28 -23.47 -4.65
C VAL A 671 -0.58 -22.82 -5.84
N SER A 672 0.51 -23.39 -6.34
CA SER A 672 1.33 -22.77 -7.39
C SER A 672 0.57 -22.67 -8.71
N ASN A 673 0.59 -21.48 -9.31
CA ASN A 673 0.03 -21.30 -10.65
C ASN A 673 0.82 -22.11 -11.69
N ILE A 674 2.11 -22.29 -11.43
CA ILE A 674 2.96 -23.07 -12.35
C ILE A 674 2.48 -24.52 -12.42
N THR A 675 2.16 -25.10 -11.25
CA THR A 675 1.63 -26.45 -11.16
C THR A 675 0.29 -26.58 -11.91
N MET A 676 -0.52 -25.54 -11.83
CA MET A 676 -1.88 -25.55 -12.40
C MET A 676 -1.92 -25.18 -13.88
N ALA A 677 -0.80 -24.84 -14.50
CA ALA A 677 -0.77 -24.36 -15.88
C ALA A 677 -1.55 -25.25 -16.87
N PRO A 678 -1.51 -26.59 -16.76
CA PRO A 678 -2.27 -27.43 -17.69
C PRO A 678 -3.79 -27.23 -17.65
N ASN A 679 -4.32 -26.59 -16.61
CA ASN A 679 -5.76 -26.40 -16.47
C ASN A 679 -6.33 -25.26 -17.32
N LEU A 680 -5.50 -24.44 -17.92
CA LEU A 680 -5.97 -23.24 -18.62
C LEU A 680 -6.93 -23.59 -19.76
N LYS A 681 -8.10 -22.97 -19.76
CA LYS A 681 -9.09 -23.06 -20.85
C LYS A 681 -9.39 -21.68 -21.43
N GLY A 682 -9.34 -20.64 -20.62
CA GLY A 682 -9.70 -19.29 -21.03
C GLY A 682 -8.54 -18.50 -21.63
N LYS A 683 -8.73 -17.20 -21.70
CA LYS A 683 -7.74 -16.26 -22.22
C LYS A 683 -6.94 -15.68 -21.08
N LEU A 684 -5.62 -15.69 -21.21
CA LEU A 684 -4.72 -15.19 -20.14
C LEU A 684 -3.69 -14.26 -20.75
N LEU A 685 -3.61 -13.06 -20.21
CA LEU A 685 -2.54 -12.11 -20.51
C LEU A 685 -1.67 -11.97 -19.26
N LEU A 686 -0.41 -12.38 -19.38
CA LEU A 686 0.59 -12.20 -18.33
C LEU A 686 1.35 -10.91 -18.60
N VAL A 687 1.50 -10.07 -17.58
CA VAL A 687 2.23 -8.79 -17.70
C VAL A 687 3.26 -8.72 -16.58
N HIS A 688 4.46 -8.22 -16.91
CA HIS A 688 5.50 -8.07 -15.89
C HIS A 688 6.49 -6.98 -16.30
N GLY A 689 6.98 -6.24 -15.31
CA GLY A 689 8.08 -5.31 -15.54
C GLY A 689 9.38 -6.07 -15.66
N GLY A 690 10.18 -5.73 -16.67
CA GLY A 690 11.40 -6.48 -16.96
C GLY A 690 12.48 -6.37 -15.90
N ILE A 691 12.45 -5.30 -15.09
CA ILE A 691 13.40 -5.13 -13.99
C ILE A 691 12.67 -4.99 -12.66
N ASP A 692 11.62 -5.77 -12.48
CA ASP A 692 10.85 -5.81 -11.22
C ASP A 692 11.73 -6.44 -10.13
N ASP A 693 12.13 -5.62 -9.16
CA ASP A 693 12.96 -6.07 -8.05
C ASP A 693 12.16 -6.43 -6.80
N ASN A 694 10.84 -6.34 -6.89
CA ASN A 694 9.94 -6.79 -5.82
C ASN A 694 9.50 -8.23 -6.08
N VAL A 695 8.79 -8.45 -7.19
CA VAL A 695 8.44 -9.79 -7.66
C VAL A 695 9.25 -10.03 -8.94
N ASN A 696 10.30 -10.82 -8.82
CA ASN A 696 11.21 -11.05 -9.95
C ASN A 696 10.43 -11.59 -11.15
N PRO A 697 10.67 -11.08 -12.36
CA PRO A 697 9.91 -11.53 -13.53
C PRO A 697 10.06 -13.02 -13.85
N SER A 698 11.02 -13.70 -13.23
CA SER A 698 11.12 -15.16 -13.36
C SER A 698 9.82 -15.87 -13.02
N ALA A 699 8.99 -15.29 -12.12
CA ALA A 699 7.70 -15.89 -11.79
C ALA A 699 6.80 -15.98 -13.01
N THR A 700 6.74 -14.91 -13.80
CA THR A 700 5.96 -14.90 -15.04
C THR A 700 6.60 -15.77 -16.12
N PHE A 701 7.93 -15.73 -16.25
CA PHE A 701 8.62 -16.57 -17.23
C PHE A 701 8.45 -18.06 -16.93
N LYS A 702 8.50 -18.45 -15.65
CA LYS A 702 8.30 -19.88 -15.32
C LYS A 702 6.85 -20.31 -15.57
N LEU A 703 5.90 -19.45 -15.33
CA LEU A 703 4.51 -19.77 -15.68
C LEU A 703 4.35 -19.89 -17.19
N ALA A 704 4.97 -18.98 -17.94
CA ALA A 704 4.94 -19.06 -19.41
C ALA A 704 5.53 -20.38 -19.90
N GLU A 705 6.67 -20.79 -19.34
CA GLU A 705 7.30 -22.06 -19.70
C GLU A 705 6.37 -23.24 -19.44
N ALA A 706 5.70 -23.24 -18.29
CA ALA A 706 4.77 -24.31 -17.93
C ALA A 706 3.56 -24.34 -18.88
N LEU A 707 3.05 -23.18 -19.27
CA LEU A 707 1.94 -23.10 -20.20
C LEU A 707 2.34 -23.63 -21.58
N ILE A 708 3.55 -23.30 -22.05
CA ILE A 708 4.07 -23.81 -23.31
C ILE A 708 4.21 -25.33 -23.26
N LYS A 709 4.77 -25.87 -22.16
CA LYS A 709 4.92 -27.31 -22.00
C LYS A 709 3.57 -28.03 -21.99
N ALA A 710 2.53 -27.35 -21.50
CA ALA A 710 1.17 -27.91 -21.47
C ALA A 710 0.41 -27.67 -22.78
N ASN A 711 1.06 -27.07 -23.79
CA ASN A 711 0.49 -26.74 -25.09
C ASN A 711 -0.72 -25.81 -24.99
N LYS A 712 -0.60 -24.82 -24.11
CA LYS A 712 -1.67 -23.82 -23.90
C LYS A 712 -1.33 -22.53 -24.63
N GLN A 713 -2.33 -21.88 -25.17
CA GLN A 713 -2.19 -20.56 -25.79
C GLN A 713 -2.42 -19.50 -24.73
N PHE A 714 -1.55 -18.50 -24.74
CA PHE A 714 -1.68 -17.37 -23.80
C PHE A 714 -0.98 -16.16 -24.43
N ASP A 715 -1.15 -15.02 -23.82
CA ASP A 715 -0.51 -13.78 -24.25
C ASP A 715 0.41 -13.27 -23.14
N MET A 716 1.45 -12.56 -23.54
CA MET A 716 2.42 -12.04 -22.57
C MET A 716 2.92 -10.68 -23.02
N LEU A 717 2.99 -9.76 -22.06
CA LEU A 717 3.56 -8.42 -22.28
C LEU A 717 4.62 -8.19 -21.22
N ILE A 718 5.88 -8.12 -21.66
CA ILE A 718 6.96 -7.68 -20.78
C ILE A 718 7.19 -6.20 -21.05
N ILE A 719 7.26 -5.39 -20.01
CA ILE A 719 7.57 -3.97 -20.11
C ILE A 719 9.01 -3.80 -19.63
N PRO A 720 9.99 -3.81 -20.55
CA PRO A 720 11.37 -4.13 -20.19
C PRO A 720 12.03 -3.18 -19.19
N SER A 721 11.67 -1.90 -19.22
CA SER A 721 12.33 -0.90 -18.37
C SER A 721 11.65 -0.66 -17.03
N GLN A 722 10.54 -1.36 -16.77
CA GLN A 722 9.71 -1.04 -15.62
C GLN A 722 9.92 -2.01 -14.46
N ARG A 723 9.69 -1.50 -13.26
CA ARG A 723 9.80 -2.26 -12.01
C ARG A 723 8.43 -2.82 -11.62
N HIS A 724 8.15 -2.91 -10.34
CA HIS A 724 6.93 -3.56 -9.85
C HIS A 724 5.67 -2.76 -10.17
N GLY A 725 5.76 -1.45 -10.18
CA GLY A 725 4.68 -0.57 -10.63
C GLY A 725 5.10 0.10 -11.92
N TYR A 726 4.16 0.29 -12.83
CA TYR A 726 4.44 0.93 -14.10
C TYR A 726 4.14 2.42 -14.00
N THR A 727 4.99 3.26 -14.59
CA THR A 727 4.88 4.70 -14.43
C THR A 727 4.71 5.41 -15.78
N GLY A 728 4.06 6.59 -15.74
CA GLY A 728 3.91 7.46 -16.89
C GLY A 728 3.32 6.76 -18.09
N LYS A 729 3.95 6.94 -19.25
CA LYS A 729 3.47 6.36 -20.52
C LYS A 729 3.43 4.83 -20.49
N TYR A 730 4.24 4.20 -19.67
CA TYR A 730 4.22 2.73 -19.54
C TYR A 730 2.96 2.25 -18.85
N ASN A 731 2.50 2.97 -17.84
CA ASN A 731 1.24 2.66 -17.20
C ASN A 731 0.06 2.89 -18.13
N THR A 732 0.10 3.98 -18.90
CA THR A 732 -0.93 4.26 -19.90
C THR A 732 -1.00 3.12 -20.93
N TYR A 733 0.16 2.68 -21.43
CA TYR A 733 0.23 1.57 -22.39
C TYR A 733 -0.39 0.31 -21.79
N PHE A 734 -0.02 -0.02 -20.55
CA PHE A 734 -0.55 -1.20 -19.87
C PHE A 734 -2.07 -1.12 -19.70
N GLN A 735 -2.58 0.04 -19.28
CA GLN A 735 -4.02 0.19 -19.09
C GLN A 735 -4.78 0.04 -20.40
N LYS A 736 -4.26 0.61 -21.48
CA LYS A 736 -4.87 0.46 -22.80
C LYS A 736 -4.90 -1.02 -23.23
N LYS A 737 -3.78 -1.73 -22.98
CA LYS A 737 -3.68 -3.15 -23.31
C LYS A 737 -4.69 -3.97 -22.50
N ARG A 738 -4.83 -3.68 -21.22
CA ARG A 738 -5.76 -4.37 -20.32
C ARG A 738 -7.22 -4.12 -20.74
N TRP A 739 -7.56 -2.86 -21.01
CA TRP A 739 -8.91 -2.52 -21.48
C TRP A 739 -9.24 -3.29 -22.74
N ASN A 740 -8.33 -3.25 -23.71
CA ASN A 740 -8.58 -3.90 -25.00
C ASN A 740 -8.64 -5.41 -24.90
N TYR A 741 -7.89 -5.99 -23.96
CA TYR A 741 -7.93 -7.44 -23.78
C TYR A 741 -9.34 -7.89 -23.34
N PHE A 742 -9.94 -7.15 -22.41
CA PHE A 742 -11.31 -7.46 -21.97
C PHE A 742 -12.34 -7.12 -23.03
N ILE A 743 -12.18 -6.03 -23.74
CA ILE A 743 -13.09 -5.68 -24.83
C ILE A 743 -13.08 -6.78 -25.88
N GLU A 744 -11.98 -7.20 -26.28
CA GLU A 744 -11.83 -8.23 -27.32
C GLU A 744 -12.28 -9.60 -26.85
N UNK A 745 -11.72 -9.97 -25.74
CA UNK A 745 -11.85 -11.26 -25.31
C UNK A 745 -13.05 -11.49 -24.60
N LEU A 746 -13.78 -10.50 -23.96
CA LEU A 746 -14.97 -10.68 -23.12
C LEU A 746 -16.23 -10.02 -23.70
N LEU A 747 -16.12 -8.82 -24.28
CA LEU A 747 -17.23 -8.16 -24.97
C LEU A 747 -17.40 -8.59 -26.41
N ASP A 748 -16.40 -9.21 -26.98
CA ASP A 748 -16.39 -9.63 -28.39
C ASP A 748 -16.59 -8.44 -29.32
N LYS A 749 -15.84 -7.36 -29.08
CA LYS A 749 -15.87 -6.15 -29.90
C LYS A 749 -14.49 -5.88 -30.49
N GLN A 750 -14.47 -5.23 -31.65
CA GLN A 750 -13.22 -4.76 -32.23
C GLN A 750 -12.70 -3.57 -31.46
N THR A 751 -11.39 -3.51 -31.26
CA THR A 751 -10.75 -2.48 -30.44
C THR A 751 -10.09 -1.42 -31.29
N LEU A 752 -9.80 -0.26 -30.66
CA LEU A 752 -8.96 0.80 -31.21
C LEU A 752 -7.73 0.93 -30.33
N TRP A 753 -6.73 1.50 -30.91
CA TRP A 753 -5.51 1.80 -30.12
C TRP A 753 -5.25 3.29 -29.97
N UNK A 754 -5.70 4.00 -30.67
CA UNK A 754 -5.45 5.32 -30.66
C UNK A 754 -6.46 6.14 -29.99
N PHE A 755 -6.53 5.79 -28.88
CA PHE A 755 -7.38 6.65 -27.99
C PHE A 755 -6.53 7.16 -26.82
N ASN A 756 -6.99 8.26 -26.20
CA ASN A 756 -6.26 8.87 -25.09
C ASN A 756 -6.94 8.55 -23.76
N LEU A 757 -6.11 8.30 -22.75
CA LEU A 757 -6.59 8.15 -21.37
C LEU A 757 -6.49 9.46 -20.58
N ASP A 758 -5.72 10.42 -21.11
CA ASP A 758 -5.48 11.71 -20.43
C ASP A 758 -6.58 12.73 -20.69
#